data_c2d5138954e6eebcc3468769c6eea8f5
#
_entry.id   c2d5138954e6eebcc3468769c6eea8f5
#
_cell.length_a   1.000
_cell.length_b   1.000
_cell.length_c   1.000
_cell.angle_alpha   90.00
_cell.angle_beta   90.00
_cell.angle_gamma   90.00
#
_symmetry.space_group_name_H-M   'P 1'
#
loop_
_entity.id
_entity.type
_entity.pdbx_description
1 polymer ?
#
loop_
_entity_poly.entity_id
_entity_poly.type
_entity_poly.pdbx_seq_one_letter_code
_entity_poly.pdbx_strand_id
1 'polypeptide(L)'
;MNTTLTLSGIARRLCTTLALAAGLSLGQQEQAAAQSFLRADGGRIVNASNQEVILNGMNLGGWAVQEGYIVKPGWPGLDGKATQGSVKKTLYNFGMSDAAVETFYQNYRNNFIQKPDLDYIASKGFNCVRLPLHYDLFLTPAQRAVRNSVLRGTVSYDSYVSSLTNWYNSNQLFNDAANMEAWRMIDNTLAWAAANQMYVVLDLHAAPGSQGTDANIADALTRLDLWNKPVYQNITDRLWATIAQRYRNDARIAMYDLINEPNNVPSNQQIHDVFQRLINTVRAQGDNHLLMIEGNGWGNDYNYMEKRTFTNNANLVYNSHRYSGTGYLLDNNVNSVDSGNPNNLRTIGNLTRFRTDNNVPIWVGETGENTDTWMRDAARSLNSVGIGWCHWTYKRFENQNNAAFMHINPPYIVDGTAGLNQVLNNILFANCVPNSTVAAVSPNQNGIVNYPGGGNYYGTTGSTPSGPAIGRIYEISSKNGGKALEVSASSQANGGRVQQWGWVGAANQKWKLVDAGGGYVRIVNLNSNKSLDVAGPSTADGALVHQWDWLTQDSQYWQVISNGDGTYRIISKYSGKALDVQNNSTADGAAIHQWTYGGGNNQRWYFSDQGAAARTALSATTTAAQADTRLQVYPNPAQSEVAFDYTAQQAHSLDVRVVDMLGKTVLTRPANTVHAGSNHFQLNVALLSAGVYTLRIDSPEGQLQRQLVITH
;
A
#
# COMPACT_ATOMS: atom_id res chain seq x y z
N MET A 1 88.23 22.66 5.43
CA MET A 1 87.53 21.70 4.66
C MET A 1 86.07 21.70 5.13
N ASN A 2 85.27 22.43 4.37
CA ASN A 2 83.85 22.66 4.66
C ASN A 2 83.01 21.45 4.10
N THR A 3 82.19 20.87 4.96
CA THR A 3 81.14 19.98 4.53
C THR A 3 79.76 20.58 4.93
N THR A 4 79.16 21.22 3.96
CA THR A 4 77.76 21.66 4.00
C THR A 4 76.85 20.47 3.70
N LEU A 5 76.13 19.93 4.68
CA LEU A 5 75.09 18.98 4.51
C LEU A 5 73.79 19.75 4.22
N THR A 6 73.29 19.49 3.01
CA THR A 6 72.08 20.14 2.52
C THR A 6 70.82 19.58 3.14
N LEU A 7 70.04 20.41 3.78
CA LEU A 7 68.73 20.20 4.43
C LEU A 7 67.57 19.93 3.44
N SER A 8 67.85 19.53 2.20
CA SER A 8 66.80 19.37 1.14
C SER A 8 66.20 17.97 1.03
N GLY A 9 66.77 16.94 1.71
CA GLY A 9 66.30 15.55 1.59
C GLY A 9 65.21 15.15 2.59
N ILE A 10 65.14 15.83 3.71
CA ILE A 10 64.17 15.46 4.80
C ILE A 10 62.82 16.18 4.58
N ALA A 11 62.83 17.40 4.08
CA ALA A 11 61.61 18.15 3.79
C ALA A 11 60.78 17.53 2.63
N ARG A 12 61.44 16.89 1.64
CA ARG A 12 60.70 16.21 0.54
C ARG A 12 60.07 14.88 0.95
N ARG A 13 60.59 14.15 1.95
CA ARG A 13 59.97 12.90 2.45
C ARG A 13 58.85 13.15 3.45
N LEU A 14 58.83 14.24 4.18
CA LEU A 14 57.72 14.64 5.04
C LEU A 14 56.54 15.22 4.26
N CYS A 15 56.79 15.97 3.18
CA CYS A 15 55.72 16.49 2.33
C CYS A 15 55.02 15.38 1.49
N THR A 16 55.73 14.32 1.07
CA THR A 16 55.10 13.20 0.34
C THR A 16 54.28 12.28 1.25
N THR A 17 54.66 12.10 2.51
CA THR A 17 53.86 11.28 3.44
C THR A 17 52.66 12.04 4.00
N LEU A 18 52.72 13.34 4.15
CA LEU A 18 51.56 14.17 4.49
C LEU A 18 50.60 14.36 3.31
N ALA A 19 51.08 14.39 2.06
CA ALA A 19 50.23 14.44 0.87
C ALA A 19 49.51 13.08 0.59
N LEU A 20 50.13 11.93 0.92
CA LEU A 20 49.47 10.62 0.85
C LEU A 20 48.48 10.42 2.02
N ALA A 21 48.73 10.94 3.22
CA ALA A 21 47.81 10.83 4.33
C ALA A 21 46.62 11.82 4.20
N ALA A 22 46.81 12.97 3.60
CA ALA A 22 45.76 13.92 3.28
C ALA A 22 44.93 13.50 2.01
N GLY A 23 45.57 12.76 1.09
CA GLY A 23 44.90 12.23 -0.08
C GLY A 23 44.02 10.96 0.18
N LEU A 24 44.25 10.30 1.34
CA LEU A 24 43.47 9.13 1.76
C LEU A 24 42.30 9.45 2.70
N SER A 25 42.17 10.69 3.16
CA SER A 25 41.05 11.15 3.99
C SER A 25 40.04 12.06 3.25
N LEU A 26 40.26 12.34 1.96
CA LEU A 26 39.39 13.17 1.12
C LEU A 26 38.75 12.39 -0.03
N GLY A 27 38.60 11.09 0.07
CA GLY A 27 38.17 10.28 -1.05
C GLY A 27 37.21 9.15 -0.79
N GLN A 28 36.34 9.25 0.19
CA GLN A 28 35.08 8.49 0.22
C GLN A 28 33.92 9.41 0.59
N GLN A 29 33.67 10.43 -0.22
CA GLN A 29 32.28 10.73 -0.53
C GLN A 29 31.81 9.50 -1.30
N GLU A 30 31.02 8.64 -0.66
CA GLU A 30 30.24 7.63 -1.37
C GLU A 30 29.53 8.37 -2.50
N GLN A 31 29.98 8.11 -3.71
CA GLN A 31 29.29 8.59 -4.89
C GLN A 31 27.91 7.94 -4.78
N ALA A 32 26.90 8.74 -4.42
CA ALA A 32 25.53 8.27 -4.32
C ALA A 32 25.24 7.43 -5.57
N ALA A 33 24.93 6.15 -5.38
CA ALA A 33 24.72 5.25 -6.49
C ALA A 33 23.67 5.87 -7.40
N ALA A 34 23.99 6.11 -8.66
CA ALA A 34 23.05 6.71 -9.60
C ALA A 34 21.78 5.84 -9.64
N GLN A 35 20.62 6.48 -9.63
CA GLN A 35 19.34 5.80 -9.79
C GLN A 35 19.37 4.93 -11.05
N SER A 36 18.83 3.73 -10.95
CA SER A 36 18.75 2.80 -12.08
C SER A 36 17.32 2.70 -12.61
N PHE A 37 17.17 2.33 -13.87
CA PHE A 37 15.86 2.02 -14.42
C PHE A 37 15.16 0.96 -13.60
N LEU A 38 13.87 1.19 -13.34
CA LEU A 38 12.98 0.21 -12.75
C LEU A 38 12.27 -0.60 -13.82
N ARG A 39 11.99 -1.86 -13.52
CA ARG A 39 11.25 -2.76 -14.43
C ARG A 39 10.32 -3.66 -13.64
N ALA A 40 9.31 -4.19 -14.31
CA ALA A 40 8.45 -5.22 -13.76
C ALA A 40 9.15 -6.60 -13.83
N ASP A 41 9.11 -7.33 -12.71
CA ASP A 41 9.57 -8.71 -12.60
C ASP A 41 8.48 -9.53 -11.92
N GLY A 42 7.59 -10.09 -12.72
CA GLY A 42 6.36 -10.67 -12.18
C GLY A 42 5.51 -9.64 -11.44
N GLY A 43 5.14 -9.96 -10.22
CA GLY A 43 4.38 -9.07 -9.34
C GLY A 43 5.21 -8.00 -8.62
N ARG A 44 6.49 -7.81 -8.96
CA ARG A 44 7.42 -6.91 -8.27
C ARG A 44 7.93 -5.82 -9.20
N ILE A 45 8.27 -4.66 -8.62
CA ILE A 45 9.11 -3.64 -9.26
C ILE A 45 10.54 -3.90 -8.79
N VAL A 46 11.49 -3.98 -9.72
CA VAL A 46 12.90 -4.24 -9.41
C VAL A 46 13.82 -3.23 -10.10
N ASN A 47 15.00 -2.99 -9.49
CA ASN A 47 16.07 -2.18 -10.06
C ASN A 47 16.94 -2.99 -11.04
N ALA A 48 17.97 -2.35 -11.62
CA ALA A 48 18.91 -2.99 -12.56
C ALA A 48 19.68 -4.18 -11.96
N SER A 49 19.81 -4.25 -10.63
CA SER A 49 20.44 -5.36 -9.89
C SER A 49 19.44 -6.46 -9.52
N ASN A 50 18.22 -6.45 -10.04
CA ASN A 50 17.10 -7.36 -9.72
C ASN A 50 16.65 -7.30 -8.24
N GLN A 51 16.99 -6.22 -7.55
CA GLN A 51 16.54 -6.01 -6.19
C GLN A 51 15.15 -5.37 -6.22
N GLU A 52 14.23 -5.85 -5.39
CA GLU A 52 12.90 -5.29 -5.26
C GLU A 52 12.94 -3.86 -4.72
N VAL A 53 12.14 -2.98 -5.32
CA VAL A 53 12.00 -1.59 -4.91
C VAL A 53 10.54 -1.34 -4.56
N ILE A 54 10.26 -1.09 -3.29
CA ILE A 54 8.95 -0.67 -2.83
C ILE A 54 8.93 0.86 -2.82
N LEU A 55 8.10 1.44 -3.69
CA LEU A 55 7.98 2.89 -3.81
C LEU A 55 6.96 3.41 -2.79
N ASN A 56 7.43 4.07 -1.74
CA ASN A 56 6.62 4.79 -0.77
C ASN A 56 6.74 6.28 -1.06
N GLY A 57 5.66 6.87 -1.55
CA GLY A 57 5.68 8.17 -2.19
C GLY A 57 4.84 9.24 -1.54
N MET A 58 5.05 10.46 -2.03
CA MET A 58 4.28 11.65 -1.71
C MET A 58 3.70 12.26 -2.98
N ASN A 59 2.37 12.46 -3.03
CA ASN A 59 1.73 13.19 -4.10
C ASN A 59 1.91 14.70 -3.93
N LEU A 60 2.33 15.36 -5.02
CA LEU A 60 2.47 16.81 -5.09
C LEU A 60 1.15 17.46 -5.56
N GLY A 61 0.02 17.01 -4.99
CA GLY A 61 -1.31 17.48 -5.33
C GLY A 61 -1.53 18.97 -5.10
N GLY A 62 -2.37 19.58 -5.92
CA GLY A 62 -2.66 21.01 -5.86
C GLY A 62 -1.62 21.90 -6.55
N TRP A 63 -0.49 21.36 -7.01
CA TRP A 63 0.59 22.14 -7.61
C TRP A 63 0.33 22.49 -9.09
N ALA A 64 0.34 21.50 -9.95
CA ALA A 64 0.12 21.70 -11.38
C ALA A 64 -1.35 21.51 -11.79
N VAL A 65 -2.14 20.85 -10.95
CA VAL A 65 -3.61 20.77 -11.01
C VAL A 65 -4.15 21.35 -9.71
N GLN A 66 -4.80 22.50 -9.77
CA GLN A 66 -5.38 23.11 -8.58
C GLN A 66 -6.74 22.52 -8.28
N GLU A 67 -6.86 21.89 -7.13
CA GLU A 67 -8.10 21.42 -6.56
C GLU A 67 -8.55 22.32 -5.42
N GLY A 68 -9.82 22.73 -5.44
CA GLY A 68 -10.32 23.79 -4.56
C GLY A 68 -10.31 23.43 -3.08
N TYR A 69 -10.32 22.16 -2.73
CA TYR A 69 -10.21 21.73 -1.35
C TYR A 69 -8.75 21.68 -0.85
N ILE A 70 -7.77 21.70 -1.76
CA ILE A 70 -6.34 21.78 -1.41
C ILE A 70 -5.92 23.23 -1.21
N VAL A 71 -6.23 24.11 -2.16
CA VAL A 71 -6.01 25.56 -2.05
C VAL A 71 -7.25 26.30 -2.49
N LYS A 72 -8.04 26.73 -1.52
CA LYS A 72 -9.34 27.38 -1.73
C LYS A 72 -9.22 28.88 -1.56
N PRO A 73 -9.48 29.67 -2.62
CA PRO A 73 -9.80 31.07 -2.44
C PRO A 73 -11.15 31.16 -1.72
N GLY A 74 -11.24 32.01 -0.69
CA GLY A 74 -12.46 32.17 0.10
C GLY A 74 -13.57 32.97 -0.59
N TRP A 75 -13.64 32.96 -1.92
CA TRP A 75 -14.63 33.71 -2.66
C TRP A 75 -16.03 33.07 -2.57
N PRO A 76 -17.09 33.87 -2.41
CA PRO A 76 -18.43 33.33 -2.44
C PRO A 76 -18.71 32.55 -3.73
N GLY A 77 -19.35 31.40 -3.61
CA GLY A 77 -19.72 30.55 -4.76
C GLY A 77 -18.61 29.60 -5.24
N LEU A 78 -17.42 29.67 -4.67
CA LEU A 78 -16.38 28.63 -4.83
C LEU A 78 -16.36 27.74 -3.59
N ASP A 79 -16.89 26.56 -3.73
CA ASP A 79 -16.85 25.51 -2.70
C ASP A 79 -15.58 24.64 -2.80
N GLY A 80 -15.51 23.57 -2.02
CA GLY A 80 -14.42 22.59 -2.08
C GLY A 80 -14.29 21.84 -3.41
N LYS A 81 -15.22 22.02 -4.36
CA LYS A 81 -15.17 21.47 -5.71
C LYS A 81 -14.68 22.49 -6.76
N ALA A 82 -14.15 23.62 -6.30
CA ALA A 82 -13.58 24.61 -7.20
C ALA A 82 -12.41 24.03 -7.99
N THR A 83 -12.39 24.24 -9.28
CA THR A 83 -11.31 23.82 -10.18
C THR A 83 -10.40 24.98 -10.53
N GLN A 84 -9.19 24.71 -11.04
CA GLN A 84 -8.33 25.74 -11.61
C GLN A 84 -9.08 26.61 -12.62
N GLY A 85 -9.94 26.00 -13.44
CA GLY A 85 -10.76 26.74 -14.42
C GLY A 85 -11.76 27.70 -13.76
N SER A 86 -12.47 27.27 -12.70
CA SER A 86 -13.43 28.14 -11.98
C SER A 86 -12.73 29.27 -11.22
N VAL A 87 -11.53 29.00 -10.65
CA VAL A 87 -10.69 30.03 -10.02
C VAL A 87 -10.24 31.07 -11.07
N LYS A 88 -9.71 30.64 -12.22
CA LYS A 88 -9.34 31.55 -13.32
C LYS A 88 -10.53 32.39 -13.78
N LYS A 89 -11.70 31.76 -13.98
CA LYS A 89 -12.93 32.48 -14.37
C LYS A 89 -13.32 33.57 -13.36
N THR A 90 -13.18 33.30 -12.07
CA THR A 90 -13.47 34.27 -11.02
C THR A 90 -12.47 35.43 -11.05
N LEU A 91 -11.18 35.15 -11.28
CA LEU A 91 -10.17 36.23 -11.44
C LEU A 91 -10.46 37.12 -12.64
N TYR A 92 -10.92 36.56 -13.77
CA TYR A 92 -11.37 37.36 -14.91
C TYR A 92 -12.60 38.21 -14.58
N ASN A 93 -13.54 37.67 -13.80
CA ASN A 93 -14.71 38.42 -13.35
C ASN A 93 -14.34 39.59 -12.41
N PHE A 94 -13.22 39.50 -11.70
CA PHE A 94 -12.67 40.63 -10.95
C PHE A 94 -11.87 41.63 -11.80
N GLY A 95 -11.90 41.48 -13.14
CA GLY A 95 -11.27 42.40 -14.08
C GLY A 95 -9.79 42.16 -14.35
N MET A 96 -9.22 41.04 -13.90
CA MET A 96 -7.83 40.72 -14.21
C MET A 96 -7.68 40.39 -15.71
N SER A 97 -6.58 40.87 -16.30
CA SER A 97 -6.21 40.49 -17.66
C SER A 97 -5.69 39.05 -17.70
N ASP A 98 -5.71 38.42 -18.88
CA ASP A 98 -5.15 37.06 -19.06
C ASP A 98 -3.67 37.00 -18.63
N ALA A 99 -2.87 37.99 -18.99
CA ALA A 99 -1.48 38.07 -18.59
C ALA A 99 -1.30 38.14 -17.06
N ALA A 100 -2.17 38.88 -16.36
CA ALA A 100 -2.11 38.97 -14.89
C ALA A 100 -2.49 37.63 -14.22
N VAL A 101 -3.51 36.94 -14.75
CA VAL A 101 -3.92 35.62 -14.26
C VAL A 101 -2.81 34.57 -14.50
N GLU A 102 -2.20 34.55 -15.67
CA GLU A 102 -1.08 33.65 -15.97
C GLU A 102 0.16 33.95 -15.10
N THR A 103 0.46 35.23 -14.85
CA THR A 103 1.53 35.64 -13.92
C THR A 103 1.26 35.15 -12.49
N PHE A 104 0.01 35.28 -12.02
CA PHE A 104 -0.38 34.73 -10.71
C PHE A 104 -0.13 33.20 -10.66
N TYR A 105 -0.58 32.47 -11.65
CA TYR A 105 -0.40 31.00 -11.67
C TYR A 105 1.07 30.58 -11.85
N GLN A 106 1.84 31.33 -12.60
CA GLN A 106 3.29 31.09 -12.67
C GLN A 106 3.96 31.25 -11.29
N ASN A 107 3.64 32.34 -10.57
CA ASN A 107 4.11 32.57 -9.22
C ASN A 107 3.58 31.52 -8.23
N TYR A 108 2.31 31.11 -8.37
CA TYR A 108 1.73 30.03 -7.59
C TYR A 108 2.56 28.75 -7.73
N ARG A 109 2.84 28.33 -8.96
CA ARG A 109 3.62 27.10 -9.22
C ARG A 109 5.09 27.24 -8.80
N ASN A 110 5.66 28.40 -8.86
CA ASN A 110 7.03 28.67 -8.37
C ASN A 110 7.14 28.58 -6.84
N ASN A 111 6.06 28.88 -6.12
CA ASN A 111 6.04 28.95 -4.67
C ASN A 111 5.50 27.68 -4.01
N PHE A 112 4.60 26.94 -4.66
CA PHE A 112 3.88 25.83 -4.04
C PHE A 112 4.78 24.64 -3.76
N ILE A 113 5.62 24.25 -4.73
CA ILE A 113 6.65 23.22 -4.55
C ILE A 113 8.01 23.80 -4.93
N GLN A 114 8.94 23.66 -4.03
CA GLN A 114 10.33 24.13 -4.14
C GLN A 114 11.29 23.01 -3.71
N LYS A 115 12.59 23.18 -3.96
CA LYS A 115 13.60 22.19 -3.51
C LYS A 115 13.51 21.84 -2.01
N PRO A 116 13.35 22.80 -1.08
CA PRO A 116 13.19 22.47 0.35
C PRO A 116 11.99 21.56 0.66
N ASP A 117 10.92 21.60 -0.14
CA ASP A 117 9.79 20.67 0.00
C ASP A 117 10.24 19.22 -0.26
N LEU A 118 10.99 18.98 -1.33
CA LEU A 118 11.48 17.64 -1.67
C LEU A 118 12.54 17.17 -0.68
N ASP A 119 13.43 18.07 -0.21
CA ASP A 119 14.41 17.76 0.84
C ASP A 119 13.69 17.32 2.13
N TYR A 120 12.58 17.99 2.48
CA TYR A 120 11.78 17.64 3.64
C TYR A 120 11.08 16.29 3.48
N ILE A 121 10.45 16.03 2.32
CA ILE A 121 9.82 14.74 1.99
C ILE A 121 10.85 13.60 2.12
N ALA A 122 12.02 13.74 1.52
CA ALA A 122 13.09 12.76 1.60
C ALA A 122 13.57 12.53 3.05
N SER A 123 13.70 13.61 3.86
CA SER A 123 14.10 13.53 5.26
C SER A 123 13.14 12.69 6.12
N LYS A 124 11.92 12.46 5.65
CA LYS A 124 10.90 11.64 6.31
C LYS A 124 10.90 10.18 5.82
N GLY A 125 11.78 9.83 4.89
CA GLY A 125 12.00 8.48 4.41
C GLY A 125 11.22 8.09 3.16
N PHE A 126 10.54 9.03 2.52
CA PHE A 126 9.92 8.78 1.21
C PHE A 126 11.00 8.61 0.14
N ASN A 127 10.79 7.68 -0.78
CA ASN A 127 11.73 7.37 -1.85
C ASN A 127 11.18 7.68 -3.25
N CYS A 128 9.99 8.24 -3.35
CA CYS A 128 9.45 8.78 -4.59
C CYS A 128 8.48 9.94 -4.37
N VAL A 129 8.23 10.69 -5.44
CA VAL A 129 7.16 11.68 -5.52
C VAL A 129 6.34 11.41 -6.79
N ARG A 130 5.01 11.60 -6.72
CA ARG A 130 4.12 11.59 -7.87
C ARG A 130 3.78 13.03 -8.23
N LEU A 131 3.96 13.40 -9.49
CA LEU A 131 3.77 14.74 -10.03
C LEU A 131 2.50 14.78 -10.89
N PRO A 132 1.36 15.20 -10.33
CA PRO A 132 0.13 15.44 -11.09
C PRO A 132 0.29 16.60 -12.08
N LEU A 133 0.07 16.35 -13.38
CA LEU A 133 0.25 17.30 -14.45
C LEU A 133 -1.07 17.59 -15.17
N HIS A 134 -1.31 18.86 -15.48
CA HIS A 134 -2.38 19.27 -16.36
C HIS A 134 -1.84 19.44 -17.79
N TYR A 135 -2.52 18.90 -18.79
CA TYR A 135 -2.05 18.98 -20.17
C TYR A 135 -1.86 20.42 -20.69
N ASP A 136 -2.59 21.41 -20.15
CA ASP A 136 -2.47 22.80 -20.57
C ASP A 136 -1.11 23.43 -20.28
N LEU A 137 -0.34 22.86 -19.35
CA LEU A 137 1.05 23.26 -19.06
C LEU A 137 2.02 22.89 -20.18
N PHE A 138 1.64 21.98 -21.07
CA PHE A 138 2.37 21.63 -22.29
C PHE A 138 1.94 22.50 -23.49
N LEU A 139 0.98 23.39 -23.32
CA LEU A 139 0.64 24.40 -24.31
C LEU A 139 1.57 25.62 -24.17
N THR A 140 1.91 26.24 -25.31
CA THR A 140 2.60 27.53 -25.26
C THR A 140 1.70 28.60 -24.61
N PRO A 141 2.25 29.72 -24.11
CA PRO A 141 1.45 30.80 -23.56
C PRO A 141 0.36 31.31 -24.53
N ALA A 142 0.67 31.41 -25.84
CA ALA A 142 -0.28 31.81 -26.85
C ALA A 142 -1.44 30.81 -27.04
N GLN A 143 -1.13 29.51 -27.06
CA GLN A 143 -2.13 28.44 -27.14
C GLN A 143 -2.99 28.40 -25.88
N ARG A 144 -2.39 28.56 -24.69
CA ARG A 144 -3.10 28.62 -23.40
C ARG A 144 -4.01 29.84 -23.31
N ALA A 145 -3.62 30.97 -23.89
CA ALA A 145 -4.49 32.17 -23.96
C ALA A 145 -5.78 31.89 -24.77
N VAL A 146 -5.72 31.12 -25.85
CA VAL A 146 -6.90 30.65 -26.59
C VAL A 146 -7.79 29.76 -25.73
N ARG A 147 -7.20 28.80 -25.01
CA ARG A 147 -7.94 27.95 -24.04
C ARG A 147 -8.61 28.80 -22.95
N ASN A 148 -7.90 29.75 -22.36
CA ASN A 148 -8.43 30.64 -21.34
C ASN A 148 -9.56 31.54 -21.86
N SER A 149 -9.61 31.82 -23.16
CA SER A 149 -10.71 32.59 -23.81
C SER A 149 -12.05 31.86 -23.72
N VAL A 150 -12.04 30.51 -23.63
CA VAL A 150 -13.25 29.72 -23.35
C VAL A 150 -13.76 30.02 -21.94
N LEU A 151 -12.85 30.08 -20.94
CA LEU A 151 -13.20 30.40 -19.57
C LEU A 151 -13.76 31.83 -19.42
N ARG A 152 -13.28 32.77 -20.24
CA ARG A 152 -13.81 34.14 -20.31
C ARG A 152 -15.14 34.26 -21.08
N GLY A 153 -15.54 33.22 -21.80
CA GLY A 153 -16.72 33.23 -22.65
C GLY A 153 -16.55 34.04 -23.95
N THR A 154 -15.33 34.38 -24.35
CA THR A 154 -15.04 35.15 -25.57
C THR A 154 -14.77 34.26 -26.78
N VAL A 155 -14.52 32.98 -26.59
CA VAL A 155 -14.37 31.96 -27.62
C VAL A 155 -15.24 30.76 -27.23
N SER A 156 -15.92 30.15 -28.19
CA SER A 156 -16.70 28.95 -27.94
C SER A 156 -15.77 27.72 -27.73
N TYR A 157 -16.27 26.71 -27.01
CA TYR A 157 -15.55 25.46 -26.83
C TYR A 157 -15.21 24.79 -28.18
N ASP A 158 -16.15 24.78 -29.14
CA ASP A 158 -15.92 24.18 -30.46
C ASP A 158 -14.85 24.94 -31.28
N SER A 159 -14.74 26.25 -31.12
CA SER A 159 -13.67 27.06 -31.73
C SER A 159 -12.30 26.70 -31.13
N TYR A 160 -12.25 26.42 -29.83
CA TYR A 160 -11.03 25.93 -29.17
C TYR A 160 -10.64 24.52 -29.67
N VAL A 161 -11.61 23.61 -29.80
CA VAL A 161 -11.39 22.26 -30.36
C VAL A 161 -10.86 22.35 -31.80
N SER A 162 -11.38 23.29 -32.58
CA SER A 162 -10.90 23.58 -33.94
C SER A 162 -9.44 24.07 -33.92
N SER A 163 -9.09 24.94 -32.97
CA SER A 163 -7.72 25.44 -32.81
C SER A 163 -6.76 24.29 -32.42
N LEU A 164 -7.17 23.43 -31.48
CA LEU A 164 -6.40 22.24 -31.10
C LEU A 164 -6.15 21.31 -32.30
N THR A 165 -7.19 21.09 -33.11
CA THR A 165 -7.11 20.26 -34.31
C THR A 165 -6.14 20.87 -35.33
N ASN A 166 -6.19 22.17 -35.53
CA ASN A 166 -5.28 22.88 -36.45
C ASN A 166 -3.83 22.81 -35.95
N TRP A 167 -3.58 23.04 -34.65
CA TRP A 167 -2.23 22.90 -34.07
C TRP A 167 -1.69 21.46 -34.15
N TYR A 168 -2.57 20.47 -33.95
CA TYR A 168 -2.20 19.07 -34.11
C TYR A 168 -1.77 18.77 -35.55
N ASN A 169 -2.61 19.14 -36.53
CA ASN A 169 -2.36 18.86 -37.96
C ASN A 169 -1.15 19.62 -38.53
N SER A 170 -0.88 20.84 -38.00
CA SER A 170 0.28 21.65 -38.41
C SER A 170 1.55 21.37 -37.58
N ASN A 171 1.55 20.32 -36.74
CA ASN A 171 2.66 19.93 -35.88
C ASN A 171 3.12 21.05 -34.91
N GLN A 172 2.19 21.81 -34.35
CA GLN A 172 2.47 22.92 -33.44
C GLN A 172 2.22 22.59 -31.96
N LEU A 173 1.78 21.36 -31.63
CA LEU A 173 1.58 20.94 -30.24
C LEU A 173 2.83 20.27 -29.68
N PHE A 174 3.21 20.67 -28.46
CA PHE A 174 4.21 20.07 -27.59
C PHE A 174 5.66 20.09 -28.11
N ASN A 175 5.95 20.93 -29.08
CA ASN A 175 7.26 21.00 -29.73
C ASN A 175 8.09 22.24 -29.42
N ASP A 176 7.61 23.14 -28.57
CA ASP A 176 8.32 24.36 -28.12
C ASP A 176 8.74 24.21 -26.64
N ALA A 177 9.78 23.42 -26.40
CA ALA A 177 10.21 23.11 -25.03
C ALA A 177 10.65 24.35 -24.21
N ALA A 178 11.11 25.41 -24.87
CA ALA A 178 11.57 26.61 -24.18
C ALA A 178 10.42 27.42 -23.56
N ASN A 179 9.22 27.33 -24.14
CA ASN A 179 8.05 28.12 -23.75
C ASN A 179 6.94 27.28 -23.08
N MET A 180 7.19 26.00 -22.79
CA MET A 180 6.24 25.11 -22.10
C MET A 180 6.63 24.95 -20.65
N GLU A 181 5.73 25.36 -19.75
CA GLU A 181 6.01 25.37 -18.32
C GLU A 181 6.18 23.97 -17.72
N ALA A 182 5.48 22.98 -18.25
CA ALA A 182 5.56 21.59 -17.80
C ALA A 182 7.00 21.03 -17.82
N TRP A 183 7.78 21.32 -18.87
CA TRP A 183 9.15 20.82 -18.97
C TRP A 183 10.03 21.35 -17.84
N ARG A 184 9.92 22.65 -17.53
CA ARG A 184 10.64 23.25 -16.41
C ARG A 184 10.26 22.61 -15.07
N MET A 185 8.96 22.37 -14.85
CA MET A 185 8.47 21.73 -13.63
C MET A 185 8.98 20.29 -13.50
N ILE A 186 8.91 19.51 -14.57
CA ILE A 186 9.41 18.13 -14.59
C ILE A 186 10.92 18.11 -14.35
N ASP A 187 11.71 18.88 -15.12
CA ASP A 187 13.16 18.89 -15.02
C ASP A 187 13.65 19.35 -13.63
N ASN A 188 13.00 20.35 -13.02
CA ASN A 188 13.29 20.77 -11.64
C ASN A 188 12.95 19.65 -10.63
N THR A 189 11.79 19.01 -10.77
CA THR A 189 11.38 17.92 -9.88
C THR A 189 12.36 16.75 -9.97
N LEU A 190 12.77 16.38 -11.18
CA LEU A 190 13.77 15.33 -11.41
C LEU A 190 15.12 15.68 -10.77
N ALA A 191 15.56 16.93 -10.91
CA ALA A 191 16.82 17.39 -10.29
C ALA A 191 16.78 17.40 -8.76
N TRP A 192 15.69 17.89 -8.18
CA TRP A 192 15.51 17.97 -6.73
C TRP A 192 15.29 16.58 -6.09
N ALA A 193 14.53 15.71 -6.75
CA ALA A 193 14.31 14.34 -6.31
C ALA A 193 15.61 13.52 -6.37
N ALA A 194 16.35 13.61 -7.48
CA ALA A 194 17.63 12.90 -7.64
C ALA A 194 18.68 13.31 -6.61
N ALA A 195 18.75 14.61 -6.23
CA ALA A 195 19.61 15.07 -5.14
C ALA A 195 19.32 14.36 -3.80
N ASN A 196 18.14 13.80 -3.65
CA ASN A 196 17.66 13.06 -2.48
C ASN A 196 17.45 11.56 -2.75
N GLN A 197 17.94 11.04 -3.87
CA GLN A 197 17.80 9.63 -4.29
C GLN A 197 16.33 9.16 -4.42
N MET A 198 15.40 10.09 -4.62
CA MET A 198 13.99 9.79 -4.85
C MET A 198 13.69 9.65 -6.33
N TYR A 199 12.83 8.71 -6.67
CA TYR A 199 12.24 8.56 -7.99
C TYR A 199 11.08 9.56 -8.21
N VAL A 200 10.76 9.80 -9.48
CA VAL A 200 9.60 10.62 -9.87
C VAL A 200 8.63 9.78 -10.69
N VAL A 201 7.34 9.86 -10.37
CA VAL A 201 6.24 9.33 -11.17
C VAL A 201 5.61 10.51 -11.90
N LEU A 202 5.57 10.47 -13.23
CA LEU A 202 4.87 11.48 -14.03
C LEU A 202 3.44 11.05 -14.25
N ASP A 203 2.50 11.85 -13.82
CA ASP A 203 1.07 11.57 -13.88
C ASP A 203 0.34 12.58 -14.77
N LEU A 204 -0.35 12.09 -15.81
CA LEU A 204 -1.28 12.91 -16.57
C LEU A 204 -2.62 13.00 -15.82
N HIS A 205 -2.63 13.87 -14.82
CA HIS A 205 -3.74 14.03 -13.89
C HIS A 205 -4.97 14.67 -14.52
N ALA A 206 -4.78 15.60 -15.42
CA ALA A 206 -5.85 16.23 -16.21
C ALA A 206 -5.54 16.10 -17.70
N ALA A 207 -6.16 15.11 -18.32
CA ALA A 207 -5.97 14.79 -19.74
C ALA A 207 -6.76 15.72 -20.68
N PRO A 208 -6.29 15.90 -21.94
CA PRO A 208 -7.06 16.63 -22.95
C PRO A 208 -8.46 16.04 -23.13
N GLY A 209 -9.50 16.86 -23.05
CA GLY A 209 -10.89 16.42 -23.24
C GLY A 209 -11.51 15.73 -22.04
N SER A 210 -10.86 15.73 -20.90
CA SER A 210 -11.31 15.16 -19.63
C SER A 210 -11.50 13.63 -19.63
N GLN A 211 -10.88 12.98 -18.70
CA GLN A 211 -10.95 11.52 -18.48
C GLN A 211 -12.14 11.06 -17.65
N GLY A 212 -12.90 11.98 -17.06
CA GLY A 212 -14.01 11.65 -16.18
C GLY A 212 -15.02 12.79 -16.01
N THR A 213 -15.95 12.59 -15.09
CA THR A 213 -16.96 13.59 -14.72
C THR A 213 -16.58 14.42 -13.51
N ASP A 214 -15.50 14.06 -12.81
CA ASP A 214 -14.96 14.81 -11.68
C ASP A 214 -14.10 15.98 -12.20
N ALA A 215 -14.63 17.19 -12.09
CA ALA A 215 -13.99 18.38 -12.62
C ALA A 215 -12.74 18.79 -11.83
N ASN A 216 -12.55 18.35 -10.59
CA ASN A 216 -11.38 18.71 -9.79
C ASN A 216 -10.08 18.14 -10.37
N ILE A 217 -10.17 16.96 -10.95
CA ILE A 217 -9.02 16.17 -11.44
C ILE A 217 -8.98 16.10 -12.98
N ALA A 218 -9.71 16.95 -13.66
CA ALA A 218 -9.88 16.88 -15.11
C ALA A 218 -9.76 18.26 -15.79
N ASP A 219 -9.81 18.29 -17.12
CA ASP A 219 -9.70 19.53 -17.92
C ASP A 219 -10.84 20.54 -17.66
N ALA A 220 -11.87 20.25 -16.95
CA ALA A 220 -12.95 21.13 -16.54
C ALA A 220 -13.65 21.98 -17.65
N LEU A 221 -13.17 21.98 -18.89
CA LEU A 221 -13.86 22.60 -20.04
C LEU A 221 -14.95 21.71 -20.60
N THR A 222 -14.83 20.43 -20.44
CA THR A 222 -15.73 19.37 -20.93
C THR A 222 -15.71 18.16 -20.01
N ARG A 223 -16.48 17.13 -20.37
CA ARG A 223 -16.52 15.87 -19.61
C ARG A 223 -16.48 14.68 -20.57
N LEU A 224 -15.63 13.69 -20.32
CA LEU A 224 -15.56 12.42 -21.03
C LEU A 224 -15.23 12.51 -22.53
N ASP A 225 -14.84 13.67 -23.06
CA ASP A 225 -14.55 13.84 -24.48
C ASP A 225 -13.28 13.08 -24.91
N LEU A 226 -12.34 12.83 -24.00
CA LEU A 226 -11.19 11.97 -24.27
C LEU A 226 -11.59 10.61 -24.86
N TRP A 227 -12.62 9.99 -24.30
CA TRP A 227 -13.06 8.66 -24.70
C TRP A 227 -13.89 8.65 -25.99
N ASN A 228 -14.52 9.77 -26.31
CA ASN A 228 -15.52 9.86 -27.38
C ASN A 228 -15.04 10.63 -28.62
N LYS A 229 -13.98 11.44 -28.51
CA LYS A 229 -13.51 12.30 -29.62
C LYS A 229 -12.08 11.94 -30.02
N PRO A 230 -11.86 11.42 -31.25
CA PRO A 230 -10.53 11.03 -31.74
C PRO A 230 -9.47 12.15 -31.65
N VAL A 231 -9.88 13.42 -31.75
CA VAL A 231 -8.95 14.56 -31.62
C VAL A 231 -8.22 14.56 -30.29
N TYR A 232 -8.93 14.31 -29.18
CA TYR A 232 -8.31 14.29 -27.86
C TYR A 232 -7.42 13.07 -27.65
N GLN A 233 -7.83 11.92 -28.17
CA GLN A 233 -6.99 10.71 -28.16
C GLN A 233 -5.69 10.94 -28.94
N ASN A 234 -5.77 11.55 -30.13
CA ASN A 234 -4.60 11.88 -30.94
C ASN A 234 -3.66 12.88 -30.25
N ILE A 235 -4.22 13.87 -29.56
CA ILE A 235 -3.47 14.87 -28.78
C ILE A 235 -2.77 14.19 -27.61
N THR A 236 -3.44 13.29 -26.89
CA THR A 236 -2.87 12.53 -25.76
C THR A 236 -1.77 11.59 -26.24
N ASP A 237 -1.94 10.89 -27.35
CA ASP A 237 -0.87 10.10 -27.98
C ASP A 237 0.35 10.96 -28.27
N ARG A 238 0.18 12.11 -28.90
CA ARG A 238 1.28 13.04 -29.20
C ARG A 238 1.96 13.54 -27.94
N LEU A 239 1.22 13.87 -26.90
CA LEU A 239 1.77 14.30 -25.63
C LEU A 239 2.68 13.22 -25.04
N TRP A 240 2.20 11.98 -24.95
CA TRP A 240 2.99 10.88 -24.43
C TRP A 240 4.18 10.50 -25.34
N ALA A 241 4.01 10.59 -26.67
CA ALA A 241 5.15 10.42 -27.59
C ALA A 241 6.25 11.46 -27.31
N THR A 242 5.86 12.72 -27.06
CA THR A 242 6.81 13.81 -26.78
C THR A 242 7.50 13.63 -25.42
N ILE A 243 6.75 13.24 -24.39
CA ILE A 243 7.30 12.93 -23.06
C ILE A 243 8.27 11.76 -23.15
N ALA A 244 7.86 10.66 -23.76
CA ALA A 244 8.68 9.46 -23.92
C ALA A 244 9.96 9.76 -24.73
N GLN A 245 9.85 10.47 -25.85
CA GLN A 245 11.03 10.85 -26.64
C GLN A 245 12.04 11.67 -25.84
N ARG A 246 11.55 12.60 -24.97
CA ARG A 246 12.40 13.44 -24.14
C ARG A 246 13.09 12.65 -23.02
N TYR A 247 12.35 11.76 -22.33
CA TYR A 247 12.80 11.15 -21.08
C TYR A 247 13.11 9.65 -21.15
N ARG A 248 13.03 8.99 -22.31
CA ARG A 248 13.24 7.53 -22.45
C ARG A 248 14.53 6.98 -21.84
N ASN A 249 15.54 7.84 -21.64
CA ASN A 249 16.82 7.46 -21.07
C ASN A 249 17.04 8.02 -19.66
N ASP A 250 16.01 8.52 -19.01
CA ASP A 250 16.12 9.15 -17.68
C ASP A 250 15.71 8.19 -16.57
N ALA A 251 16.68 7.53 -15.97
CA ALA A 251 16.45 6.56 -14.88
C ALA A 251 15.91 7.16 -13.57
N ARG A 252 15.79 8.50 -13.47
CA ARG A 252 15.19 9.17 -12.32
C ARG A 252 13.65 9.04 -12.31
N ILE A 253 13.08 8.73 -13.48
CA ILE A 253 11.64 8.47 -13.60
C ILE A 253 11.38 7.00 -13.27
N ALA A 254 10.53 6.76 -12.29
CA ALA A 254 10.09 5.41 -11.94
C ALA A 254 9.12 4.86 -12.98
N MET A 255 8.09 5.65 -13.31
CA MET A 255 7.00 5.24 -14.19
C MET A 255 6.22 6.43 -14.73
N TYR A 256 5.44 6.19 -15.78
CA TYR A 256 4.43 7.09 -16.30
C TYR A 256 3.05 6.60 -15.93
N ASP A 257 2.29 7.44 -15.23
CA ASP A 257 0.88 7.27 -14.99
C ASP A 257 0.11 7.89 -16.16
N LEU A 258 -0.36 7.00 -17.05
CA LEU A 258 -0.76 7.43 -18.40
C LEU A 258 -2.03 8.28 -18.42
N ILE A 259 -2.99 8.01 -17.56
CA ILE A 259 -4.22 8.81 -17.36
C ILE A 259 -4.72 8.54 -15.95
N ASN A 260 -4.79 9.61 -15.13
CA ASN A 260 -5.33 9.57 -13.78
C ASN A 260 -6.84 9.34 -13.77
N GLU A 261 -7.31 8.45 -12.92
CA GLU A 261 -8.69 8.29 -12.47
C GLU A 261 -9.78 8.36 -13.56
N PRO A 262 -9.79 7.47 -14.55
CA PRO A 262 -10.98 7.29 -15.37
C PRO A 262 -12.18 7.03 -14.46
N ASN A 263 -13.24 7.85 -14.62
CA ASN A 263 -14.44 7.70 -13.82
C ASN A 263 -15.69 7.95 -14.63
N ASN A 264 -16.75 7.18 -14.32
CA ASN A 264 -18.04 7.25 -15.02
C ASN A 264 -17.93 7.08 -16.54
N VAL A 265 -16.88 6.40 -17.00
CA VAL A 265 -16.74 6.03 -18.41
C VAL A 265 -17.73 4.90 -18.71
N PRO A 266 -18.51 5.00 -19.81
CA PRO A 266 -19.57 4.01 -20.06
C PRO A 266 -19.09 2.57 -20.24
N SER A 267 -17.81 2.37 -20.65
CA SER A 267 -17.26 1.06 -20.93
C SER A 267 -15.78 0.97 -20.60
N ASN A 268 -15.39 -0.08 -19.87
CA ASN A 268 -13.97 -0.40 -19.65
C ASN A 268 -13.24 -0.75 -20.95
N GLN A 269 -13.96 -1.21 -21.98
CA GLN A 269 -13.39 -1.40 -23.32
C GLN A 269 -12.86 -0.09 -23.92
N GLN A 270 -13.59 1.02 -23.75
CA GLN A 270 -13.11 2.33 -24.25
C GLN A 270 -11.83 2.75 -23.51
N ILE A 271 -11.76 2.51 -22.21
CA ILE A 271 -10.56 2.77 -21.41
C ILE A 271 -9.39 1.92 -21.91
N HIS A 272 -9.61 0.61 -22.04
CA HIS A 272 -8.63 -0.34 -22.55
C HIS A 272 -8.06 0.12 -23.90
N ASP A 273 -8.91 0.49 -24.85
CA ASP A 273 -8.49 0.81 -26.21
C ASP A 273 -7.61 2.08 -26.24
N VAL A 274 -7.93 3.08 -25.42
CA VAL A 274 -7.07 4.27 -25.28
C VAL A 274 -5.76 3.92 -24.60
N PHE A 275 -5.75 3.16 -23.50
CA PHE A 275 -4.49 2.72 -22.87
C PHE A 275 -3.64 1.87 -23.82
N GLN A 276 -4.24 0.98 -24.61
CA GLN A 276 -3.50 0.20 -25.61
C GLN A 276 -2.81 1.12 -26.64
N ARG A 277 -3.47 2.20 -27.07
CA ARG A 277 -2.85 3.19 -27.97
C ARG A 277 -1.67 3.88 -27.29
N LEU A 278 -1.83 4.35 -26.06
CA LEU A 278 -0.78 5.04 -25.31
C LEU A 278 0.42 4.12 -25.03
N ILE A 279 0.19 2.86 -24.65
CA ILE A 279 1.26 1.86 -24.51
C ILE A 279 2.06 1.74 -25.83
N ASN A 280 1.38 1.54 -26.95
CA ASN A 280 2.03 1.43 -28.24
C ASN A 280 2.79 2.71 -28.61
N THR A 281 2.22 3.88 -28.31
CA THR A 281 2.82 5.19 -28.56
C THR A 281 4.13 5.38 -27.81
N VAL A 282 4.16 5.09 -26.51
CA VAL A 282 5.35 5.21 -25.67
C VAL A 282 6.41 4.20 -26.13
N ARG A 283 6.05 2.94 -26.34
CA ARG A 283 6.97 1.88 -26.78
C ARG A 283 7.56 2.15 -28.16
N ALA A 284 6.81 2.80 -29.05
CA ALA A 284 7.32 3.22 -30.38
C ALA A 284 8.44 4.26 -30.30
N GLN A 285 8.59 5.00 -29.18
CA GLN A 285 9.71 5.91 -28.95
C GLN A 285 10.98 5.20 -28.44
N GLY A 286 10.95 3.87 -28.28
CA GLY A 286 12.02 3.11 -27.64
C GLY A 286 12.09 3.30 -26.12
N ASP A 287 11.04 3.78 -25.51
CA ASP A 287 10.93 4.00 -24.07
C ASP A 287 10.42 2.74 -23.37
N ASN A 288 11.19 2.25 -22.39
CA ASN A 288 10.91 1.04 -21.63
C ASN A 288 10.57 1.31 -20.14
N HIS A 289 10.31 2.54 -19.75
CA HIS A 289 9.83 2.84 -18.40
C HIS A 289 8.61 2.00 -18.05
N LEU A 290 8.37 1.83 -16.75
CA LEU A 290 7.11 1.29 -16.24
C LEU A 290 5.97 2.18 -16.71
N LEU A 291 4.90 1.56 -17.23
CA LEU A 291 3.67 2.24 -17.60
C LEU A 291 2.57 1.85 -16.63
N MET A 292 2.04 2.83 -15.96
CA MET A 292 0.95 2.64 -15.02
C MET A 292 -0.37 2.87 -15.74
N ILE A 293 -1.30 1.95 -15.55
CA ILE A 293 -2.65 2.02 -16.10
C ILE A 293 -3.66 2.07 -14.97
N GLU A 294 -4.75 2.78 -15.22
CA GLU A 294 -5.83 2.95 -14.26
C GLU A 294 -7.16 2.45 -14.81
N GLY A 295 -7.92 1.78 -13.95
CA GLY A 295 -9.25 1.30 -14.28
C GLY A 295 -10.34 2.37 -14.13
N ASN A 296 -11.55 2.03 -14.52
CA ASN A 296 -12.72 2.87 -14.26
C ASN A 296 -12.98 3.02 -12.75
N GLY A 297 -13.90 3.89 -12.37
CA GLY A 297 -14.27 4.05 -10.96
C GLY A 297 -13.13 4.59 -10.10
N TRP A 298 -12.48 5.66 -10.57
CA TRP A 298 -11.34 6.31 -9.94
C TRP A 298 -10.16 5.36 -9.71
N GLY A 299 -9.69 4.73 -10.81
CA GLY A 299 -8.50 3.87 -10.81
C GLY A 299 -8.69 2.48 -10.18
N ASN A 300 -9.92 1.97 -10.02
CA ASN A 300 -10.13 0.74 -9.25
C ASN A 300 -10.78 -0.42 -10.00
N ASP A 301 -11.60 -0.20 -11.04
CA ASP A 301 -12.30 -1.28 -11.74
C ASP A 301 -11.55 -1.72 -13.01
N TYR A 302 -10.98 -2.91 -12.97
CA TYR A 302 -10.16 -3.49 -14.03
C TYR A 302 -10.83 -4.63 -14.79
N ASN A 303 -12.13 -4.77 -14.70
CA ASN A 303 -12.86 -5.71 -15.54
C ASN A 303 -12.55 -5.41 -17.02
N TYR A 304 -12.24 -6.45 -17.81
CA TYR A 304 -11.80 -6.33 -19.20
C TYR A 304 -10.41 -5.68 -19.41
N MET A 305 -9.66 -5.38 -18.37
CA MET A 305 -8.36 -4.70 -18.44
C MET A 305 -7.22 -5.55 -17.85
N GLU A 306 -7.36 -6.87 -17.83
CA GLU A 306 -6.32 -7.77 -17.37
C GLU A 306 -5.09 -7.72 -18.30
N LYS A 307 -3.89 -7.98 -17.79
CA LYS A 307 -2.65 -7.88 -18.56
C LYS A 307 -2.70 -8.61 -19.90
N ARG A 308 -3.35 -9.77 -19.95
CA ARG A 308 -3.48 -10.60 -21.15
C ARG A 308 -4.24 -9.94 -22.29
N THR A 309 -5.06 -8.92 -21.99
CA THR A 309 -5.84 -8.19 -23.00
C THR A 309 -4.98 -7.16 -23.74
N PHE A 310 -3.85 -6.74 -23.17
CA PHE A 310 -2.94 -5.77 -23.77
C PHE A 310 -1.85 -6.44 -24.58
N THR A 311 -1.48 -5.81 -25.70
CA THR A 311 -0.25 -6.09 -26.45
C THR A 311 0.87 -5.15 -25.99
N ASN A 312 2.15 -5.48 -26.23
CA ASN A 312 3.31 -4.72 -25.74
C ASN A 312 3.25 -4.51 -24.21
N ASN A 313 2.72 -5.50 -23.50
CA ASN A 313 2.38 -5.45 -22.09
C ASN A 313 3.57 -5.67 -21.13
N ALA A 314 4.80 -5.56 -21.61
CA ALA A 314 5.98 -5.55 -20.76
C ALA A 314 6.02 -4.25 -19.93
N ASN A 315 6.50 -4.36 -18.71
CA ASN A 315 6.63 -3.22 -17.79
C ASN A 315 5.32 -2.44 -17.54
N LEU A 316 4.17 -3.15 -17.48
CA LEU A 316 2.93 -2.57 -16.98
C LEU A 316 2.89 -2.65 -15.46
N VAL A 317 2.35 -1.61 -14.82
CA VAL A 317 1.99 -1.51 -13.41
C VAL A 317 0.50 -1.18 -13.33
N TYR A 318 -0.22 -1.80 -12.40
CA TYR A 318 -1.63 -1.47 -12.17
C TYR A 318 -1.76 -0.57 -10.95
N ASN A 319 -2.47 0.53 -11.13
CA ASN A 319 -2.71 1.48 -10.07
C ASN A 319 -3.95 1.09 -9.23
N SER A 320 -4.05 1.64 -8.04
CA SER A 320 -5.27 1.68 -7.23
C SER A 320 -5.29 2.97 -6.45
N HIS A 321 -6.44 3.62 -6.40
CA HIS A 321 -6.68 4.76 -5.53
C HIS A 321 -7.54 4.30 -4.36
N ARG A 322 -6.91 4.20 -3.18
CA ARG A 322 -7.49 3.52 -2.03
C ARG A 322 -7.86 4.53 -0.94
N TYR A 323 -9.09 4.96 -0.99
CA TYR A 323 -9.69 5.86 -0.01
C TYR A 323 -10.83 5.16 0.73
N SER A 324 -11.10 5.59 1.96
CA SER A 324 -12.32 5.24 2.71
C SER A 324 -12.97 6.51 3.20
N GLY A 325 -14.29 6.58 3.13
CA GLY A 325 -15.05 7.65 3.76
C GLY A 325 -14.75 7.71 5.27
N THR A 326 -14.84 8.91 5.85
CA THR A 326 -14.65 9.11 7.29
C THR A 326 -15.58 8.19 8.08
N GLY A 327 -15.03 7.39 8.98
CA GLY A 327 -15.77 6.43 9.80
C GLY A 327 -15.92 5.02 9.22
N TYR A 328 -15.48 4.77 8.00
CA TYR A 328 -15.38 3.40 7.49
C TYR A 328 -14.12 2.72 8.02
N LEU A 329 -14.27 1.46 8.43
CA LEU A 329 -13.14 0.66 8.88
C LEU A 329 -12.19 0.39 7.70
N LEU A 330 -10.90 0.47 7.96
CA LEU A 330 -9.89 0.03 7.03
C LEU A 330 -9.96 -1.49 6.92
N ASP A 331 -10.13 -2.01 5.71
CA ASP A 331 -9.95 -3.42 5.46
C ASP A 331 -8.46 -3.76 5.41
N ASN A 332 -7.94 -4.19 6.56
CA ASN A 332 -6.56 -4.65 6.71
C ASN A 332 -6.42 -6.17 6.54
N ASN A 333 -7.51 -6.88 6.28
CA ASN A 333 -7.46 -8.30 6.08
C ASN A 333 -6.91 -8.61 4.68
N VAL A 334 -5.66 -9.06 4.64
CA VAL A 334 -4.98 -9.42 3.38
C VAL A 334 -5.66 -10.54 2.61
N ASN A 335 -6.58 -11.27 3.24
CA ASN A 335 -7.39 -12.31 2.61
C ASN A 335 -8.80 -11.85 2.27
N SER A 336 -9.16 -10.60 2.57
CA SER A 336 -10.46 -10.05 2.23
C SER A 336 -10.55 -9.82 0.73
N VAL A 337 -11.44 -10.53 0.07
CA VAL A 337 -11.73 -10.42 -1.37
C VAL A 337 -13.15 -9.92 -1.53
N ASP A 338 -13.33 -8.91 -2.35
CA ASP A 338 -14.65 -8.61 -2.88
C ASP A 338 -14.99 -9.64 -3.97
N SER A 339 -15.74 -10.67 -3.57
CA SER A 339 -16.16 -11.75 -4.50
C SER A 339 -17.17 -11.27 -5.55
N GLY A 340 -17.88 -10.18 -5.29
CA GLY A 340 -18.84 -9.58 -6.22
C GLY A 340 -18.16 -8.87 -7.39
N ASN A 341 -17.00 -8.25 -7.15
CA ASN A 341 -16.15 -7.67 -8.18
C ASN A 341 -14.67 -7.93 -7.90
N PRO A 342 -14.15 -9.09 -8.29
CA PRO A 342 -12.79 -9.49 -7.99
C PRO A 342 -11.72 -8.63 -8.69
N ASN A 343 -12.05 -7.93 -9.76
CA ASN A 343 -11.14 -7.02 -10.46
C ASN A 343 -11.28 -5.56 -9.98
N ASN A 344 -12.01 -5.32 -8.88
CA ASN A 344 -11.99 -4.04 -8.19
C ASN A 344 -10.86 -4.03 -7.14
N LEU A 345 -9.88 -3.16 -7.33
CA LEU A 345 -8.64 -3.16 -6.54
C LEU A 345 -8.72 -2.35 -5.23
N ARG A 346 -9.88 -2.23 -4.61
CA ARG A 346 -10.06 -1.47 -3.34
C ARG A 346 -9.64 -2.27 -2.10
N THR A 347 -9.81 -3.58 -2.10
CA THR A 347 -9.42 -4.43 -0.96
C THR A 347 -8.02 -4.99 -1.14
N ILE A 348 -7.29 -5.22 -0.04
CA ILE A 348 -5.93 -5.78 -0.11
C ILE A 348 -5.93 -7.18 -0.72
N GLY A 349 -6.94 -7.99 -0.42
CA GLY A 349 -7.09 -9.31 -1.01
C GLY A 349 -7.26 -9.27 -2.52
N ASN A 350 -8.04 -8.31 -3.06
CA ASN A 350 -8.17 -8.13 -4.50
C ASN A 350 -6.85 -7.65 -5.13
N LEU A 351 -6.15 -6.70 -4.50
CA LEU A 351 -4.83 -6.24 -4.95
C LEU A 351 -3.84 -7.42 -5.07
N THR A 352 -3.68 -8.21 -4.03
CA THR A 352 -2.73 -9.33 -4.01
C THR A 352 -3.13 -10.45 -4.97
N ARG A 353 -4.42 -10.74 -5.07
CA ARG A 353 -4.94 -11.72 -6.01
C ARG A 353 -4.72 -11.27 -7.46
N PHE A 354 -5.14 -10.04 -7.82
CA PHE A 354 -4.99 -9.51 -9.17
C PHE A 354 -3.51 -9.46 -9.59
N ARG A 355 -2.62 -9.06 -8.68
CA ARG A 355 -1.16 -9.10 -8.87
C ARG A 355 -0.68 -10.50 -9.26
N THR A 356 -1.14 -11.51 -8.55
CA THR A 356 -0.77 -12.91 -8.77
C THR A 356 -1.35 -13.45 -10.07
N ASP A 357 -2.65 -13.24 -10.28
CA ASP A 357 -3.39 -13.79 -11.45
C ASP A 357 -2.88 -13.20 -12.78
N ASN A 358 -2.49 -11.93 -12.76
CA ASN A 358 -1.99 -11.23 -13.94
C ASN A 358 -0.46 -11.19 -14.03
N ASN A 359 0.24 -11.64 -13.01
CA ASN A 359 1.71 -11.57 -12.94
C ASN A 359 2.23 -10.16 -13.26
N VAL A 360 1.74 -9.16 -12.51
CA VAL A 360 2.05 -7.72 -12.68
C VAL A 360 2.28 -7.06 -11.34
N PRO A 361 3.13 -6.02 -11.24
CA PRO A 361 3.20 -5.19 -10.05
C PRO A 361 1.91 -4.39 -9.87
N ILE A 362 1.56 -4.15 -8.60
CA ILE A 362 0.53 -3.21 -8.18
C ILE A 362 1.21 -2.07 -7.41
N TRP A 363 0.74 -0.85 -7.62
CA TRP A 363 1.10 0.30 -6.81
C TRP A 363 -0.17 1.07 -6.43
N VAL A 364 -0.26 1.52 -5.18
CA VAL A 364 -1.38 2.35 -4.73
C VAL A 364 -0.98 3.82 -4.90
N GLY A 365 -1.29 4.37 -6.06
CA GLY A 365 -0.87 5.72 -6.47
C GLY A 365 -1.46 6.83 -5.64
N GLU A 366 -2.60 6.57 -5.00
CA GLU A 366 -3.19 7.50 -4.05
C GLU A 366 -3.84 6.78 -2.86
N THR A 367 -3.55 7.27 -1.67
CA THR A 367 -4.23 6.89 -0.42
C THR A 367 -4.03 8.00 0.61
N GLY A 368 -5.01 8.24 1.45
CA GLY A 368 -4.95 9.32 2.44
C GLY A 368 -6.33 9.80 2.86
N GLU A 369 -6.45 11.09 3.11
CA GLU A 369 -7.69 11.82 3.40
C GLU A 369 -8.54 11.23 4.53
N ASN A 370 -7.89 10.73 5.59
CA ASN A 370 -8.54 10.09 6.71
C ASN A 370 -7.82 10.44 8.02
N THR A 371 -8.14 9.76 9.12
CA THR A 371 -7.44 9.93 10.40
C THR A 371 -6.01 9.41 10.33
N ASP A 372 -5.13 9.96 11.16
CA ASP A 372 -3.73 9.55 11.27
C ASP A 372 -3.59 8.03 11.49
N THR A 373 -4.46 7.46 12.34
CA THR A 373 -4.48 6.01 12.59
C THR A 373 -4.83 5.23 11.34
N TRP A 374 -5.86 5.65 10.61
CA TRP A 374 -6.26 4.99 9.36
C TRP A 374 -5.13 5.04 8.32
N MET A 375 -4.54 6.22 8.10
CA MET A 375 -3.48 6.41 7.10
C MET A 375 -2.22 5.60 7.42
N ARG A 376 -1.82 5.58 8.70
CA ARG A 376 -0.71 4.75 9.16
C ARG A 376 -0.97 3.26 8.91
N ASP A 377 -2.16 2.78 9.26
CA ASP A 377 -2.50 1.36 9.14
C ASP A 377 -2.71 0.96 7.67
N ALA A 378 -3.20 1.88 6.82
CA ALA A 378 -3.27 1.70 5.37
C ALA A 378 -1.86 1.50 4.78
N ALA A 379 -0.94 2.41 5.08
CA ALA A 379 0.45 2.32 4.61
C ALA A 379 1.14 1.02 5.06
N ARG A 380 0.97 0.65 6.33
CA ARG A 380 1.54 -0.60 6.89
C ARG A 380 0.96 -1.85 6.24
N SER A 381 -0.35 -1.89 6.04
CA SER A 381 -1.01 -3.05 5.44
C SER A 381 -0.57 -3.27 3.99
N LEU A 382 -0.40 -2.21 3.21
CA LEU A 382 0.14 -2.29 1.85
C LEU A 382 1.59 -2.77 1.84
N ASN A 383 2.46 -2.17 2.65
CA ASN A 383 3.85 -2.61 2.75
C ASN A 383 3.97 -4.06 3.26
N SER A 384 3.04 -4.52 4.12
CA SER A 384 3.05 -5.90 4.63
C SER A 384 2.85 -6.96 3.54
N VAL A 385 2.28 -6.58 2.41
CA VAL A 385 2.11 -7.45 1.23
C VAL A 385 3.02 -7.06 0.06
N GLY A 386 4.04 -6.22 0.31
CA GLY A 386 5.00 -5.79 -0.72
C GLY A 386 4.39 -4.87 -1.77
N ILE A 387 3.37 -4.09 -1.44
CA ILE A 387 2.78 -3.07 -2.31
C ILE A 387 3.24 -1.69 -1.84
N GLY A 388 3.85 -0.93 -2.74
CA GLY A 388 4.17 0.47 -2.54
C GLY A 388 2.92 1.36 -2.63
N TRP A 389 3.02 2.57 -2.11
CA TRP A 389 1.90 3.50 -2.03
C TRP A 389 2.37 4.95 -2.10
N CYS A 390 1.44 5.88 -2.34
CA CYS A 390 1.70 7.30 -2.40
C CYS A 390 0.63 8.07 -1.61
N HIS A 391 1.08 8.88 -0.66
CA HIS A 391 0.18 9.64 0.21
C HIS A 391 -0.42 10.83 -0.54
N TRP A 392 -1.73 11.01 -0.47
CA TRP A 392 -2.43 12.20 -0.92
C TRP A 392 -2.88 13.02 0.29
N THR A 393 -2.35 14.23 0.54
CA THR A 393 -1.50 15.02 -0.33
C THR A 393 -0.44 15.78 0.47
N TYR A 394 0.55 16.36 -0.18
CA TYR A 394 1.67 17.05 0.49
C TYR A 394 1.23 18.32 1.21
N LYS A 395 0.67 19.30 0.52
CA LYS A 395 0.21 20.58 1.09
C LYS A 395 -1.30 20.75 0.95
N ARG A 396 -1.94 21.26 2.02
CA ARG A 396 -3.37 21.57 2.01
C ARG A 396 -3.69 22.61 3.06
N PHE A 397 -4.71 23.46 2.80
CA PHE A 397 -5.11 24.48 3.76
C PHE A 397 -6.17 23.97 4.76
N GLU A 398 -7.02 23.02 4.37
CA GLU A 398 -8.01 22.44 5.28
C GLU A 398 -7.39 21.37 6.16
N ASN A 399 -7.72 21.42 7.47
CA ASN A 399 -7.26 20.45 8.46
C ASN A 399 -8.33 19.39 8.78
N GLN A 400 -9.36 19.28 7.94
CA GLN A 400 -10.35 18.20 8.10
C GLN A 400 -9.67 16.87 7.76
N ASN A 401 -9.81 15.92 8.69
CA ASN A 401 -9.25 14.56 8.58
C ASN A 401 -7.71 14.47 8.51
N ASN A 402 -6.99 15.51 8.93
CA ASN A 402 -5.51 15.53 8.99
C ASN A 402 -4.80 15.04 7.70
N ALA A 403 -5.43 15.18 6.55
CA ALA A 403 -4.99 14.55 5.30
C ALA A 403 -3.70 15.16 4.73
N ALA A 404 -3.39 16.43 5.03
CA ALA A 404 -2.21 17.09 4.51
C ALA A 404 -0.96 16.75 5.31
N PHE A 405 0.14 16.51 4.62
CA PHE A 405 1.45 16.36 5.25
C PHE A 405 1.95 17.71 5.80
N MET A 406 1.74 18.77 5.05
CA MET A 406 2.01 20.16 5.44
C MET A 406 0.74 20.99 5.41
N HIS A 407 0.45 21.70 6.49
CA HIS A 407 -0.68 22.62 6.58
C HIS A 407 -0.28 24.00 6.07
N ILE A 408 -1.11 24.58 5.18
CA ILE A 408 -0.98 25.96 4.70
C ILE A 408 -1.66 26.88 5.72
N ASN A 409 -0.91 27.79 6.31
CA ASN A 409 -1.44 28.71 7.33
C ASN A 409 -2.45 29.72 6.77
N PRO A 410 -3.51 30.05 7.51
CA PRO A 410 -4.37 31.19 7.20
C PRO A 410 -3.64 32.53 7.35
N PRO A 411 -4.08 33.63 6.70
CA PRO A 411 -5.23 33.65 5.83
C PRO A 411 -4.92 33.11 4.42
N TYR A 412 -5.69 32.16 3.97
CA TYR A 412 -5.74 31.69 2.57
C TYR A 412 -7.03 32.15 1.88
N ILE A 413 -7.84 32.91 2.61
CA ILE A 413 -9.04 33.56 2.10
C ILE A 413 -8.61 34.82 1.38
N VAL A 414 -8.99 34.90 0.13
CA VAL A 414 -8.76 36.06 -0.73
C VAL A 414 -10.04 36.89 -0.77
N ASP A 415 -9.94 38.17 -0.44
CA ASP A 415 -11.02 39.13 -0.65
C ASP A 415 -10.79 39.85 -2.00
N GLY A 416 -11.53 39.46 -3.01
CA GLY A 416 -11.30 39.90 -4.38
C GLY A 416 -9.86 39.55 -4.84
N THR A 417 -9.14 40.51 -5.42
CA THR A 417 -7.73 40.32 -5.82
C THR A 417 -6.72 40.77 -4.78
N ALA A 418 -7.16 41.42 -3.69
CA ALA A 418 -6.29 42.03 -2.70
C ALA A 418 -5.42 41.00 -1.94
N GLY A 419 -5.94 39.80 -1.69
CA GLY A 419 -5.27 38.73 -0.95
C GLY A 419 -4.41 37.81 -1.79
N LEU A 420 -4.28 37.97 -3.11
CA LEU A 420 -3.53 37.04 -3.97
C LEU A 420 -2.08 36.91 -3.58
N ASN A 421 -1.41 38.01 -3.22
CA ASN A 421 -0.03 37.97 -2.74
C ASN A 421 0.08 37.22 -1.42
N GLN A 422 -0.92 37.29 -0.55
CA GLN A 422 -0.93 36.54 0.71
C GLN A 422 -1.06 35.03 0.44
N VAL A 423 -1.87 34.62 -0.53
CA VAL A 423 -1.93 33.20 -0.96
C VAL A 423 -0.57 32.74 -1.44
N LEU A 424 0.09 33.52 -2.33
CA LEU A 424 1.42 33.22 -2.85
C LEU A 424 2.49 33.11 -1.74
N ASN A 425 2.36 33.91 -0.69
CA ASN A 425 3.25 33.87 0.46
C ASN A 425 2.97 32.65 1.36
N ASN A 426 1.71 32.34 1.62
CA ASN A 426 1.31 31.27 2.55
C ASN A 426 1.69 29.87 2.05
N ILE A 427 1.77 29.66 0.74
CA ILE A 427 2.11 28.36 0.12
C ILE A 427 3.61 28.07 0.06
N LEU A 428 4.47 29.06 0.38
CA LEU A 428 5.92 28.86 0.49
C LEU A 428 6.24 27.81 1.57
N PHE A 429 7.24 26.98 1.34
CA PHE A 429 7.69 25.96 2.31
C PHE A 429 7.93 26.56 3.71
N ALA A 430 8.63 27.70 3.77
CA ALA A 430 8.98 28.36 5.02
C ALA A 430 7.77 28.84 5.85
N ASN A 431 6.61 28.95 5.22
CA ASN A 431 5.37 29.45 5.84
C ASN A 431 4.33 28.35 6.09
N CYS A 432 4.60 27.11 5.65
CA CYS A 432 3.77 25.96 5.93
C CYS A 432 4.20 25.27 7.23
N VAL A 433 3.27 24.58 7.89
CA VAL A 433 3.52 23.92 9.18
C VAL A 433 3.33 22.40 9.02
N PRO A 434 4.28 21.58 9.51
CA PRO A 434 4.08 20.13 9.55
C PRO A 434 2.82 19.75 10.33
N ASN A 435 2.02 18.84 9.79
CA ASN A 435 0.82 18.33 10.42
C ASN A 435 1.10 17.03 11.21
N SER A 436 0.14 16.55 12.01
CA SER A 436 0.22 15.26 12.71
C SER A 436 0.38 14.07 11.75
N THR A 437 -0.13 14.19 10.52
CA THR A 437 0.05 13.25 9.41
C THR A 437 1.52 12.90 9.15
N VAL A 438 2.46 13.83 9.41
CA VAL A 438 3.90 13.54 9.30
C VAL A 438 4.29 12.34 10.16
N ALA A 439 3.81 12.29 11.41
CA ALA A 439 4.09 11.17 12.30
C ALA A 439 3.34 9.89 11.89
N ALA A 440 2.21 10.02 11.21
CA ALA A 440 1.39 8.89 10.79
C ALA A 440 1.95 8.16 9.57
N VAL A 441 2.42 8.90 8.55
CA VAL A 441 2.76 8.31 7.25
C VAL A 441 4.25 8.35 6.89
N SER A 442 5.10 8.98 7.71
CA SER A 442 6.56 9.01 7.42
C SER A 442 7.16 7.60 7.50
N PRO A 443 7.77 7.08 6.43
CA PRO A 443 8.35 5.73 6.43
C PRO A 443 9.38 5.51 7.54
N ASN A 444 10.20 6.52 7.85
CA ASN A 444 11.25 6.43 8.88
C ASN A 444 10.71 6.33 10.32
N GLN A 445 9.45 6.70 10.57
CA GLN A 445 8.93 6.84 11.93
C GLN A 445 8.00 5.70 12.35
N ASN A 446 7.44 4.95 11.41
CA ASN A 446 6.33 4.04 11.68
C ASN A 446 6.60 2.57 11.37
N GLY A 447 7.86 2.17 11.20
CA GLY A 447 8.18 0.83 10.74
C GLY A 447 7.65 0.55 9.33
N ILE A 448 7.32 1.60 8.58
CA ILE A 448 7.08 1.57 7.15
C ILE A 448 8.46 1.48 6.54
N VAL A 449 8.78 0.36 5.92
CA VAL A 449 10.12 0.11 5.43
C VAL A 449 10.24 0.60 4.00
N ASN A 450 11.06 1.62 3.79
CA ASN A 450 11.59 1.92 2.47
C ASN A 450 12.72 0.94 2.17
N TYR A 451 12.60 0.18 1.10
CA TYR A 451 13.67 -0.66 0.60
C TYR A 451 14.30 -0.03 -0.66
N PRO A 452 15.28 0.85 -0.52
CA PRO A 452 16.17 1.11 -1.64
C PRO A 452 17.14 -0.06 -1.71
N GLY A 453 16.93 -0.93 -2.68
CA GLY A 453 17.87 -2.00 -2.96
C GLY A 453 17.74 -3.27 -2.14
N GLY A 454 16.60 -3.94 -2.25
CA GLY A 454 16.55 -5.38 -2.13
C GLY A 454 16.62 -5.99 -0.73
N GLY A 455 15.51 -6.13 -0.10
CA GLY A 455 15.27 -7.20 0.86
C GLY A 455 14.09 -8.02 0.37
N ASN A 456 14.26 -9.30 0.23
CA ASN A 456 13.21 -10.22 -0.13
C ASN A 456 12.05 -10.11 0.85
N TYR A 457 10.95 -9.51 0.45
CA TYR A 457 9.71 -9.50 1.20
C TYR A 457 9.06 -10.90 1.28
N TYR A 458 9.45 -11.79 0.38
CA TYR A 458 9.14 -13.22 0.44
C TYR A 458 10.41 -13.97 0.84
N GLY A 459 10.55 -14.17 2.16
CA GLY A 459 11.73 -14.72 2.80
C GLY A 459 12.42 -15.84 2.04
N THR A 460 13.63 -15.57 1.62
CA THR A 460 14.73 -16.52 1.63
C THR A 460 16.02 -15.77 1.95
N THR A 461 16.51 -16.04 3.13
CA THR A 461 17.91 -15.94 3.62
C THR A 461 18.60 -14.57 3.62
N GLY A 462 18.72 -13.98 4.84
CA GLY A 462 19.90 -13.23 5.23
C GLY A 462 19.74 -11.76 5.56
N SER A 463 19.00 -11.43 6.57
CA SER A 463 19.24 -10.50 7.69
C SER A 463 17.95 -10.36 8.48
N THR A 464 18.04 -10.52 9.77
CA THR A 464 16.93 -10.69 10.73
C THR A 464 15.86 -9.61 10.60
N PRO A 465 14.57 -9.98 10.40
CA PRO A 465 13.45 -9.11 10.72
C PRO A 465 13.47 -8.84 12.23
N SER A 466 13.11 -7.64 12.65
CA SER A 466 13.11 -7.24 14.05
C SER A 466 12.02 -7.90 14.92
N GLY A 467 11.55 -9.08 14.55
CA GLY A 467 10.59 -9.88 15.31
C GLY A 467 10.74 -11.38 15.12
N PRO A 468 10.24 -12.20 16.06
CA PRO A 468 10.25 -13.65 15.90
C PRO A 468 9.35 -14.08 14.75
N ALA A 469 9.85 -14.98 13.89
CA ALA A 469 9.19 -15.38 12.66
C ALA A 469 7.94 -16.25 12.93
N ILE A 470 6.86 -16.00 12.18
CA ILE A 470 5.64 -16.80 12.24
C ILE A 470 5.91 -18.22 11.73
N GLY A 471 5.22 -19.20 12.32
CA GLY A 471 5.35 -20.62 11.98
C GLY A 471 6.49 -21.35 12.70
N ARG A 472 7.36 -20.61 13.39
CA ARG A 472 8.46 -21.20 14.17
C ARG A 472 8.08 -21.43 15.63
N ILE A 473 8.85 -22.27 16.29
CA ILE A 473 8.73 -22.61 17.70
C ILE A 473 9.80 -21.86 18.48
N TYR A 474 9.41 -21.30 19.61
CA TYR A 474 10.28 -20.51 20.46
C TYR A 474 10.24 -20.98 21.92
N GLU A 475 11.38 -20.88 22.58
CA GLU A 475 11.43 -20.57 23.98
C GLU A 475 11.15 -19.07 24.12
N ILE A 476 10.17 -18.70 24.94
CA ILE A 476 9.85 -17.30 25.28
C ILE A 476 10.30 -17.09 26.72
N SER A 477 11.37 -16.32 26.96
CA SER A 477 11.93 -16.15 28.29
C SER A 477 11.91 -14.70 28.75
N SER A 478 11.61 -14.47 30.04
CA SER A 478 11.57 -13.15 30.65
C SER A 478 12.96 -12.54 30.78
N LYS A 479 13.13 -11.27 30.42
CA LYS A 479 14.37 -10.53 30.72
C LYS A 479 14.64 -10.44 32.23
N ASN A 480 13.59 -10.55 33.05
CA ASN A 480 13.68 -10.53 34.49
C ASN A 480 14.01 -11.93 35.07
N GLY A 481 15.22 -12.39 34.92
CA GLY A 481 15.69 -13.67 35.46
C GLY A 481 15.83 -14.79 34.44
N GLY A 482 15.54 -14.57 33.15
CA GLY A 482 15.83 -15.54 32.10
C GLY A 482 14.97 -16.80 32.11
N LYS A 483 13.85 -16.83 32.83
CA LYS A 483 12.98 -18.00 32.93
C LYS A 483 11.99 -18.05 31.78
N ALA A 484 11.72 -19.31 31.35
CA ALA A 484 10.82 -19.57 30.23
C ALA A 484 9.36 -19.47 30.61
N LEU A 485 8.54 -18.99 29.68
CA LEU A 485 7.09 -19.06 29.71
C LEU A 485 6.65 -20.53 29.64
N GLU A 486 5.84 -20.98 30.57
CA GLU A 486 5.50 -22.39 30.74
C GLU A 486 4.00 -22.59 31.07
N VAL A 487 3.42 -23.64 30.53
CA VAL A 487 2.14 -24.16 31.07
C VAL A 487 2.44 -25.08 32.24
N SER A 488 1.95 -24.69 33.43
CA SER A 488 2.18 -25.37 34.69
C SER A 488 1.77 -26.84 34.61
N ALA A 489 2.61 -27.73 35.20
CA ALA A 489 2.41 -29.16 35.27
C ALA A 489 2.11 -29.86 33.94
N SER A 490 2.58 -29.27 32.81
CA SER A 490 2.30 -29.77 31.47
C SER A 490 0.79 -29.97 31.17
N SER A 491 -0.07 -29.16 31.76
CA SER A 491 -1.52 -29.27 31.64
C SER A 491 -1.97 -29.30 30.18
N GLN A 492 -2.94 -30.16 29.88
CA GLN A 492 -3.63 -30.26 28.58
C GLN A 492 -5.01 -29.58 28.63
N ALA A 493 -5.45 -29.14 29.80
CA ALA A 493 -6.79 -28.63 30.00
C ALA A 493 -6.92 -27.14 29.63
N ASN A 494 -8.15 -26.71 29.27
CA ASN A 494 -8.51 -25.30 29.25
C ASN A 494 -8.37 -24.70 30.64
N GLY A 495 -7.90 -23.47 30.75
CA GLY A 495 -7.60 -22.81 32.01
C GLY A 495 -6.26 -23.23 32.62
N GLY A 496 -5.46 -24.04 31.93
CA GLY A 496 -4.11 -24.40 32.39
C GLY A 496 -3.29 -23.15 32.65
N ARG A 497 -2.83 -22.99 33.90
CA ARG A 497 -2.11 -21.78 34.36
C ARG A 497 -0.82 -21.59 33.60
N VAL A 498 -0.53 -20.38 33.16
CA VAL A 498 0.76 -19.99 32.61
C VAL A 498 1.62 -19.34 33.69
N GLN A 499 2.86 -19.75 33.78
CA GLN A 499 3.85 -19.32 34.75
C GLN A 499 5.22 -19.16 34.09
N GLN A 500 6.21 -18.65 34.83
CA GLN A 500 7.61 -18.78 34.43
C GLN A 500 8.27 -19.95 35.15
N TRP A 501 9.23 -20.64 34.49
CA TRP A 501 10.00 -21.74 35.06
C TRP A 501 11.37 -21.83 34.41
N GLY A 502 12.34 -22.44 35.13
CA GLY A 502 13.65 -22.75 34.57
C GLY A 502 13.51 -23.55 33.27
N TRP A 503 14.25 -23.17 32.23
CA TRP A 503 14.20 -23.85 30.94
C TRP A 503 14.73 -25.30 31.03
N VAL A 504 13.92 -26.25 30.66
CA VAL A 504 14.28 -27.69 30.57
C VAL A 504 14.02 -28.28 29.18
N GLY A 505 13.56 -27.47 28.23
CA GLY A 505 13.31 -27.87 26.84
C GLY A 505 12.06 -28.72 26.62
N ALA A 506 11.20 -28.85 27.64
CA ALA A 506 9.96 -29.61 27.55
C ALA A 506 8.92 -28.95 26.62
N ALA A 507 7.97 -29.71 26.08
CA ALA A 507 6.99 -29.21 25.12
C ALA A 507 6.07 -28.14 25.70
N ASN A 508 5.78 -28.17 27.00
CA ASN A 508 4.96 -27.16 27.70
C ASN A 508 5.65 -25.79 27.88
N GLN A 509 6.99 -25.72 27.59
CA GLN A 509 7.79 -24.50 27.57
C GLN A 509 8.02 -23.97 26.15
N LYS A 510 7.55 -24.69 25.12
CA LYS A 510 7.72 -24.34 23.72
C LYS A 510 6.43 -23.75 23.14
N TRP A 511 6.59 -22.65 22.43
CA TRP A 511 5.47 -21.89 21.92
C TRP A 511 5.62 -21.63 20.43
N LYS A 512 4.62 -21.97 19.66
CA LYS A 512 4.57 -21.70 18.23
C LYS A 512 3.87 -20.37 17.98
N LEU A 513 4.48 -19.51 17.18
CA LEU A 513 3.80 -18.33 16.68
C LEU A 513 3.00 -18.68 15.43
N VAL A 514 1.71 -18.40 15.45
CA VAL A 514 0.80 -18.65 14.35
C VAL A 514 0.19 -17.30 13.95
N ASP A 515 0.19 -16.99 12.66
CA ASP A 515 -0.46 -15.79 12.17
C ASP A 515 -1.95 -15.78 12.54
N ALA A 516 -2.40 -14.67 13.08
CA ALA A 516 -3.80 -14.45 13.44
C ALA A 516 -4.42 -13.30 12.63
N GLY A 517 -3.66 -12.75 11.66
CA GLY A 517 -4.09 -11.63 10.83
C GLY A 517 -3.94 -10.27 11.52
N GLY A 518 -3.91 -9.19 10.71
CA GLY A 518 -3.89 -7.81 11.22
C GLY A 518 -2.66 -7.44 12.07
N GLY A 519 -1.52 -8.12 11.89
CA GLY A 519 -0.31 -7.90 12.68
C GLY A 519 -0.34 -8.54 14.07
N TYR A 520 -1.32 -9.41 14.32
CA TYR A 520 -1.44 -10.21 15.54
C TYR A 520 -1.00 -11.65 15.33
N VAL A 521 -0.60 -12.29 16.41
CA VAL A 521 -0.23 -13.70 16.44
C VAL A 521 -1.06 -14.44 17.50
N ARG A 522 -1.30 -15.72 17.25
CA ARG A 522 -1.61 -16.68 18.29
C ARG A 522 -0.29 -17.22 18.83
N ILE A 523 -0.17 -17.30 20.14
CA ILE A 523 0.98 -17.93 20.81
C ILE A 523 0.49 -19.28 21.31
N VAL A 524 0.88 -20.36 20.62
CA VAL A 524 0.30 -21.69 20.79
C VAL A 524 1.29 -22.60 21.51
N ASN A 525 0.89 -23.17 22.65
CA ASN A 525 1.71 -24.13 23.39
C ASN A 525 1.90 -25.43 22.61
N LEU A 526 3.14 -25.90 22.49
CA LEU A 526 3.46 -27.09 21.72
C LEU A 526 2.94 -28.40 22.35
N ASN A 527 2.81 -28.43 23.68
CA ASN A 527 2.32 -29.62 24.41
C ASN A 527 0.81 -29.80 24.28
N SER A 528 0.03 -28.74 24.42
CA SER A 528 -1.43 -28.80 24.48
C SER A 528 -2.14 -28.39 23.18
N ASN A 529 -1.43 -27.75 22.26
CA ASN A 529 -1.96 -27.09 21.07
C ASN A 529 -3.00 -25.99 21.38
N LYS A 530 -2.98 -25.44 22.61
CA LYS A 530 -3.87 -24.36 23.07
C LYS A 530 -3.20 -23.01 22.96
N SER A 531 -4.02 -21.97 22.83
CA SER A 531 -3.57 -20.58 22.69
C SER A 531 -3.36 -19.93 24.04
N LEU A 532 -2.33 -19.06 24.14
CA LEU A 532 -2.18 -18.12 25.24
C LEU A 532 -3.38 -17.18 25.27
N ASP A 533 -4.01 -17.00 26.43
CA ASP A 533 -5.29 -16.34 26.59
C ASP A 533 -5.36 -15.52 27.90
N VAL A 534 -5.99 -14.34 27.86
CA VAL A 534 -6.27 -13.59 29.08
C VAL A 534 -7.52 -14.16 29.75
N ALA A 535 -7.38 -14.63 30.98
CA ALA A 535 -8.44 -15.32 31.73
C ALA A 535 -9.68 -14.41 31.96
N GLY A 536 -10.86 -14.91 31.57
CA GLY A 536 -12.15 -14.23 31.74
C GLY A 536 -12.12 -12.83 31.15
N PRO A 537 -12.18 -12.66 29.80
CA PRO A 537 -11.78 -11.47 29.07
C PRO A 537 -11.81 -10.19 29.91
N SER A 538 -10.63 -9.77 30.38
CA SER A 538 -10.50 -8.67 31.34
C SER A 538 -9.58 -7.59 30.78
N THR A 539 -9.91 -6.32 31.05
CA THR A 539 -9.05 -5.17 30.75
C THR A 539 -8.29 -4.67 31.99
N ALA A 540 -8.46 -5.33 33.16
CA ALA A 540 -7.80 -4.91 34.40
C ALA A 540 -6.32 -5.30 34.43
N ASP A 541 -5.50 -4.50 35.11
CA ASP A 541 -4.16 -4.88 35.54
C ASP A 541 -4.25 -6.07 36.52
N GLY A 542 -3.33 -7.04 36.37
CA GLY A 542 -3.28 -8.24 37.20
C GLY A 542 -4.19 -9.39 36.75
N ALA A 543 -4.94 -9.24 35.66
CA ALA A 543 -5.69 -10.37 35.11
C ALA A 543 -4.74 -11.47 34.65
N LEU A 544 -4.98 -12.69 35.14
CA LEU A 544 -4.10 -13.84 34.89
C LEU A 544 -4.15 -14.24 33.42
N VAL A 545 -3.05 -14.82 32.98
CA VAL A 545 -2.95 -15.43 31.65
C VAL A 545 -2.92 -16.96 31.83
N HIS A 546 -3.68 -17.65 30.98
CA HIS A 546 -3.79 -19.10 30.95
C HIS A 546 -3.71 -19.63 29.52
N GLN A 547 -3.81 -20.91 29.29
CA GLN A 547 -4.05 -21.49 27.97
C GLN A 547 -5.52 -21.85 27.78
N TRP A 548 -6.02 -21.68 26.56
CA TRP A 548 -7.40 -22.05 26.20
C TRP A 548 -7.49 -22.50 24.74
N ASP A 549 -8.54 -23.28 24.41
CA ASP A 549 -8.86 -23.59 23.03
C ASP A 549 -9.03 -22.32 22.20
N TRP A 550 -8.65 -22.38 20.93
CA TRP A 550 -8.78 -21.25 20.05
C TRP A 550 -10.26 -20.92 19.75
N LEU A 551 -10.72 -19.77 20.21
CA LEU A 551 -12.11 -19.31 20.08
C LEU A 551 -12.24 -18.06 19.20
N THR A 552 -11.14 -17.60 18.55
CA THR A 552 -11.12 -16.35 17.77
C THR A 552 -11.55 -15.10 18.57
N GLN A 553 -11.34 -15.12 19.90
CA GLN A 553 -11.64 -13.98 20.78
C GLN A 553 -10.41 -13.08 20.93
N ASP A 554 -10.61 -11.76 21.02
CA ASP A 554 -9.54 -10.77 21.11
C ASP A 554 -8.58 -10.98 22.28
N SER A 555 -8.98 -11.68 23.34
CA SER A 555 -8.14 -12.10 24.48
C SER A 555 -7.03 -13.09 24.10
N GLN A 556 -7.14 -13.73 22.94
CA GLN A 556 -6.19 -14.73 22.42
C GLN A 556 -5.27 -14.20 21.31
N TYR A 557 -5.46 -12.94 20.92
CA TYR A 557 -4.64 -12.27 19.91
C TYR A 557 -3.57 -11.42 20.61
N TRP A 558 -2.33 -11.60 20.18
CA TRP A 558 -1.18 -10.93 20.77
C TRP A 558 -0.36 -10.20 19.70
N GLN A 559 0.16 -9.05 20.04
CA GLN A 559 1.11 -8.33 19.22
C GLN A 559 2.51 -8.44 19.83
N VAL A 560 3.49 -8.89 19.07
CA VAL A 560 4.90 -9.02 19.50
C VAL A 560 5.68 -7.86 18.91
N ILE A 561 6.10 -6.92 19.77
CA ILE A 561 6.68 -5.64 19.35
C ILE A 561 8.12 -5.55 19.86
N SER A 562 9.08 -5.29 18.98
CA SER A 562 10.49 -5.09 19.36
C SER A 562 10.67 -3.88 20.28
N ASN A 563 11.52 -4.01 21.28
CA ASN A 563 11.95 -2.90 22.12
C ASN A 563 13.26 -2.24 21.64
N GLY A 564 13.85 -2.75 20.54
CA GLY A 564 15.08 -2.22 19.97
C GLY A 564 16.37 -2.72 20.65
N ASP A 565 16.27 -3.50 21.75
CA ASP A 565 17.40 -4.03 22.54
C ASP A 565 17.51 -5.57 22.48
N GLY A 566 16.92 -6.19 21.45
CA GLY A 566 16.85 -7.65 21.31
C GLY A 566 15.73 -8.30 22.14
N THR A 567 14.97 -7.52 22.88
CA THR A 567 13.76 -7.98 23.60
C THR A 567 12.49 -7.50 22.92
N TYR A 568 11.37 -8.13 23.32
CA TYR A 568 10.05 -7.86 22.80
C TYR A 568 9.05 -7.64 23.95
N ARG A 569 8.06 -6.77 23.73
CA ARG A 569 6.84 -6.73 24.53
C ARG A 569 5.74 -7.49 23.81
N ILE A 570 4.94 -8.22 24.55
CA ILE A 570 3.82 -9.03 24.05
C ILE A 570 2.53 -8.39 24.54
N ILE A 571 1.75 -7.79 23.64
CA ILE A 571 0.59 -6.96 23.96
C ILE A 571 -0.70 -7.67 23.58
N SER A 572 -1.64 -7.78 24.51
CA SER A 572 -2.98 -8.32 24.26
C SER A 572 -3.79 -7.38 23.38
N LYS A 573 -4.44 -7.90 22.33
CA LYS A 573 -5.36 -7.15 21.47
C LYS A 573 -6.57 -6.63 22.27
N TYR A 574 -7.09 -7.45 23.19
CA TYR A 574 -8.30 -7.14 23.95
C TYR A 574 -8.11 -5.95 24.89
N SER A 575 -7.00 -5.91 25.63
CA SER A 575 -6.79 -4.94 26.71
C SER A 575 -5.77 -3.86 26.39
N GLY A 576 -4.92 -4.05 25.35
CA GLY A 576 -3.77 -3.20 25.09
C GLY A 576 -2.64 -3.35 26.12
N LYS A 577 -2.73 -4.30 27.06
CA LYS A 577 -1.77 -4.52 28.14
C LYS A 577 -0.70 -5.53 27.77
N ALA A 578 0.45 -5.42 28.45
CA ALA A 578 1.60 -6.29 28.24
C ALA A 578 1.51 -7.57 29.03
N LEU A 579 2.03 -8.66 28.47
CA LEU A 579 2.35 -9.88 29.19
C LEU A 579 3.43 -9.59 30.23
N ASP A 580 3.18 -9.95 31.47
CA ASP A 580 3.94 -9.51 32.63
C ASP A 580 4.17 -10.68 33.62
N VAL A 581 5.37 -10.75 34.19
CA VAL A 581 5.65 -11.65 35.31
C VAL A 581 5.25 -10.99 36.60
N GLN A 582 4.26 -11.56 37.29
CA GLN A 582 3.66 -11.01 38.48
C GLN A 582 4.70 -10.67 39.56
N ASN A 583 4.53 -9.48 40.16
CA ASN A 583 5.37 -8.94 41.24
C ASN A 583 6.86 -8.82 40.89
N ASN A 584 7.20 -8.72 39.61
CA ASN A 584 8.59 -8.66 39.15
C ASN A 584 9.44 -9.85 39.68
N SER A 585 8.81 -11.01 39.87
CA SER A 585 9.41 -12.21 40.46
C SER A 585 10.44 -12.83 39.53
N THR A 586 11.53 -13.39 40.13
CA THR A 586 12.52 -14.24 39.45
C THR A 586 12.39 -15.70 39.83
N ALA A 587 11.42 -16.07 40.69
CA ALA A 587 11.21 -17.42 41.16
C ALA A 587 10.49 -18.31 40.15
N ASP A 588 10.77 -19.63 40.20
CA ASP A 588 9.97 -20.63 39.50
C ASP A 588 8.52 -20.61 40.01
N GLY A 589 7.57 -20.83 39.12
CA GLY A 589 6.14 -20.85 39.44
C GLY A 589 5.48 -19.46 39.58
N ALA A 590 6.23 -18.36 39.35
CA ALA A 590 5.60 -17.05 39.35
C ALA A 590 4.56 -16.95 38.23
N ALA A 591 3.37 -16.44 38.57
CA ALA A 591 2.26 -16.34 37.63
C ALA A 591 2.56 -15.33 36.52
N ILE A 592 1.99 -15.59 35.36
CA ILE A 592 1.94 -14.64 34.26
C ILE A 592 0.56 -13.99 34.26
N HIS A 593 0.55 -12.66 34.17
CA HIS A 593 -0.63 -11.86 34.08
C HIS A 593 -0.47 -10.77 33.01
N GLN A 594 -1.49 -9.97 32.80
CA GLN A 594 -1.35 -8.74 32.01
C GLN A 594 -1.19 -7.54 32.92
N TRP A 595 -0.43 -6.54 32.48
CA TRP A 595 -0.28 -5.27 33.20
C TRP A 595 -0.04 -4.12 32.22
N THR A 596 -0.39 -2.90 32.60
CA THR A 596 -0.05 -1.70 31.82
C THR A 596 1.45 -1.65 31.55
N TYR A 597 1.84 -1.48 30.27
CA TYR A 597 3.25 -1.52 29.88
C TYR A 597 4.02 -0.34 30.48
N GLY A 598 4.92 -0.62 31.39
CA GLY A 598 5.82 0.34 32.05
C GLY A 598 7.29 0.18 31.63
N GLY A 599 7.61 -0.76 30.73
CA GLY A 599 8.98 -0.99 30.26
C GLY A 599 9.89 -1.73 31.23
N GLY A 600 9.33 -2.33 32.31
CA GLY A 600 10.07 -3.15 33.27
C GLY A 600 10.62 -4.43 32.62
N ASN A 601 11.69 -5.02 33.22
CA ASN A 601 12.28 -6.27 32.71
C ASN A 601 11.31 -7.46 32.76
N ASN A 602 10.34 -7.45 33.65
CA ASN A 602 9.26 -8.44 33.77
C ASN A 602 8.21 -8.37 32.64
N GLN A 603 8.25 -7.33 31.81
CA GLN A 603 7.40 -7.12 30.62
C GLN A 603 8.19 -7.24 29.31
N ARG A 604 9.47 -7.60 29.40
CA ARG A 604 10.36 -7.76 28.25
C ARG A 604 10.74 -9.22 28.07
N TRP A 605 10.64 -9.72 26.86
CA TRP A 605 10.75 -11.14 26.53
C TRP A 605 11.77 -11.37 25.45
N TYR A 606 12.59 -12.40 25.59
CA TYR A 606 13.43 -12.96 24.55
C TYR A 606 12.69 -14.09 23.82
N PHE A 607 12.99 -14.25 22.56
CA PHE A 607 12.49 -15.34 21.72
C PHE A 607 13.68 -16.14 21.19
N SER A 608 13.98 -17.27 21.79
CA SER A 608 15.05 -18.18 21.37
C SER A 608 14.45 -19.24 20.44
N ASP A 609 14.89 -19.24 19.20
CA ASP A 609 14.37 -20.12 18.16
C ASP A 609 14.68 -21.61 18.46
N GLN A 610 13.66 -22.44 18.50
CA GLN A 610 13.73 -23.87 18.74
C GLN A 610 13.50 -24.73 17.47
N GLY A 611 13.52 -24.07 16.30
CA GLY A 611 13.33 -24.69 15.00
C GLY A 611 11.95 -24.48 14.41
N ALA A 612 11.78 -24.90 13.17
CA ALA A 612 10.44 -25.01 12.59
C ALA A 612 9.72 -26.17 13.30
N ALA A 613 8.40 -26.01 13.54
CA ALA A 613 7.59 -27.18 13.87
C ALA A 613 7.90 -28.23 12.81
N ALA A 614 8.37 -29.40 13.25
CA ALA A 614 8.58 -30.49 12.31
C ALA A 614 7.27 -30.60 11.51
N ARG A 615 7.30 -30.25 10.24
CA ARG A 615 6.40 -30.88 9.30
C ARG A 615 6.69 -32.36 9.53
N THR A 616 5.77 -33.09 10.07
CA THR A 616 5.71 -34.51 9.82
C THR A 616 5.82 -34.59 8.32
N ALA A 617 6.97 -35.01 7.84
CA ALA A 617 7.22 -35.18 6.43
C ALA A 617 6.27 -36.29 5.98
N LEU A 618 5.07 -35.89 5.56
CA LEU A 618 4.43 -36.62 4.49
C LEU A 618 5.33 -36.33 3.29
N SER A 619 6.07 -37.36 2.92
CA SER A 619 6.87 -37.44 1.71
C SER A 619 6.11 -36.74 0.59
N ALA A 620 6.61 -35.60 0.10
CA ALA A 620 6.11 -34.97 -1.10
C ALA A 620 6.59 -35.80 -2.29
N THR A 621 5.92 -36.87 -2.55
CA THR A 621 5.71 -37.33 -3.90
C THR A 621 4.70 -36.37 -4.50
N THR A 622 5.15 -35.60 -5.48
CA THR A 622 4.31 -34.83 -6.39
C THR A 622 3.29 -35.75 -7.04
N THR A 623 2.13 -35.83 -6.44
CA THR A 623 0.90 -36.26 -7.12
C THR A 623 -0.10 -35.15 -6.89
N ALA A 624 -0.71 -34.72 -7.97
CA ALA A 624 -1.86 -33.81 -7.98
C ALA A 624 -2.78 -34.15 -6.81
N ALA A 625 -3.31 -33.11 -6.13
CA ALA A 625 -4.26 -33.28 -5.04
C ALA A 625 -5.37 -34.23 -5.50
N GLN A 626 -5.28 -35.49 -5.15
CA GLN A 626 -6.38 -36.43 -5.27
C GLN A 626 -7.41 -35.98 -4.25
N ALA A 627 -8.53 -35.48 -4.74
CA ALA A 627 -9.69 -35.22 -3.91
C ALA A 627 -9.94 -36.49 -3.08
N ASP A 628 -10.03 -36.35 -1.75
CA ASP A 628 -10.31 -37.48 -0.86
C ASP A 628 -11.61 -38.15 -1.32
N THR A 629 -11.51 -39.31 -1.97
CA THR A 629 -12.61 -40.01 -2.61
C THR A 629 -13.58 -40.65 -1.62
N ARG A 630 -13.24 -40.61 -0.30
CA ARG A 630 -14.08 -41.18 0.76
C ARG A 630 -15.41 -40.46 0.97
N LEU A 631 -15.53 -39.18 0.50
CA LEU A 631 -16.76 -38.40 0.60
C LEU A 631 -17.10 -37.80 -0.75
N GLN A 632 -18.21 -38.22 -1.33
CA GLN A 632 -18.80 -37.67 -2.55
C GLN A 632 -20.16 -37.05 -2.24
N VAL A 633 -20.49 -35.91 -2.81
CA VAL A 633 -21.73 -35.14 -2.54
C VAL A 633 -22.39 -34.81 -3.87
N TYR A 634 -23.67 -35.18 -4.04
CA TYR A 634 -24.43 -34.97 -5.28
C TYR A 634 -25.96 -34.96 -5.05
N PRO A 635 -26.74 -34.23 -5.87
CA PRO A 635 -26.25 -33.23 -6.80
C PRO A 635 -25.67 -32.03 -6.01
N ASN A 636 -24.70 -31.37 -6.61
CA ASN A 636 -24.15 -30.13 -6.04
C ASN A 636 -23.83 -29.18 -7.21
N PRO A 637 -24.62 -28.14 -7.45
CA PRO A 637 -25.67 -27.57 -6.59
C PRO A 637 -26.89 -28.47 -6.35
N ALA A 638 -27.50 -28.32 -5.16
CA ALA A 638 -28.73 -29.03 -4.74
C ALA A 638 -29.89 -28.03 -4.57
N GLN A 639 -31.12 -28.52 -4.77
CA GLN A 639 -32.33 -27.71 -4.58
C GLN A 639 -33.09 -28.09 -3.30
N SER A 640 -33.60 -29.30 -3.20
CA SER A 640 -34.36 -29.75 -2.04
C SER A 640 -33.70 -30.90 -1.28
N GLU A 641 -32.91 -31.71 -1.97
CA GLU A 641 -32.21 -32.85 -1.39
C GLU A 641 -30.78 -32.94 -1.90
N VAL A 642 -29.88 -33.41 -1.04
CA VAL A 642 -28.50 -33.75 -1.39
C VAL A 642 -28.18 -35.14 -0.86
N ALA A 643 -27.54 -35.94 -1.68
CA ALA A 643 -27.00 -37.25 -1.28
C ALA A 643 -25.48 -37.13 -1.08
N PHE A 644 -24.95 -37.99 -0.20
CA PHE A 644 -23.52 -38.16 -0.12
C PHE A 644 -23.14 -39.62 0.17
N ASP A 645 -22.06 -40.05 -0.44
CA ASP A 645 -21.45 -41.35 -0.20
C ASP A 645 -20.22 -41.18 0.69
N TYR A 646 -20.17 -41.97 1.75
CA TYR A 646 -19.04 -42.01 2.68
C TYR A 646 -18.45 -43.41 2.75
N THR A 647 -17.16 -43.54 2.47
CA THR A 647 -16.45 -44.83 2.55
C THR A 647 -15.71 -44.93 3.88
N ALA A 648 -16.19 -45.86 4.73
CA ALA A 648 -15.57 -46.15 6.04
C ALA A 648 -14.62 -47.35 5.93
N GLN A 649 -13.51 -47.28 6.67
CA GLN A 649 -12.55 -48.40 6.77
C GLN A 649 -13.04 -49.50 7.72
N GLN A 650 -13.78 -49.11 8.76
CA GLN A 650 -14.38 -50.04 9.74
C GLN A 650 -15.74 -49.50 10.23
N ALA A 651 -16.52 -50.33 10.89
CA ALA A 651 -17.79 -49.92 11.47
C ALA A 651 -17.58 -48.93 12.63
N HIS A 652 -18.27 -47.76 12.57
CA HIS A 652 -18.25 -46.72 13.63
C HIS A 652 -19.47 -45.82 13.54
N SER A 653 -19.60 -44.91 14.50
CA SER A 653 -20.62 -43.85 14.45
C SER A 653 -20.13 -42.67 13.61
N LEU A 654 -21.07 -42.05 12.87
CA LEU A 654 -20.81 -40.88 12.02
C LEU A 654 -21.66 -39.70 12.49
N ASP A 655 -21.05 -38.55 12.70
CA ASP A 655 -21.73 -37.28 13.00
C ASP A 655 -21.70 -36.40 11.75
N VAL A 656 -22.88 -35.97 11.29
CA VAL A 656 -23.03 -35.22 10.03
C VAL A 656 -23.71 -33.90 10.30
N ARG A 657 -23.07 -32.80 9.85
CA ARG A 657 -23.56 -31.43 10.02
C ARG A 657 -23.45 -30.66 8.72
N VAL A 658 -24.39 -29.77 8.46
CA VAL A 658 -24.27 -28.71 7.47
C VAL A 658 -24.06 -27.41 8.24
N VAL A 659 -23.01 -26.69 7.88
CA VAL A 659 -22.66 -25.40 8.50
C VAL A 659 -22.71 -24.29 7.46
N ASP A 660 -23.17 -23.11 7.86
CA ASP A 660 -23.16 -21.92 7.01
C ASP A 660 -21.75 -21.31 6.89
N MET A 661 -21.63 -20.25 6.12
CA MET A 661 -20.35 -19.55 5.91
C MET A 661 -19.76 -18.90 7.17
N LEU A 662 -20.57 -18.73 8.22
CA LEU A 662 -20.13 -18.22 9.51
C LEU A 662 -19.74 -19.35 10.49
N GLY A 663 -19.80 -20.62 10.05
CA GLY A 663 -19.49 -21.80 10.86
C GLY A 663 -20.63 -22.24 11.79
N LYS A 664 -21.82 -21.62 11.70
CA LYS A 664 -23.00 -22.02 12.47
C LYS A 664 -23.61 -23.28 11.88
N THR A 665 -23.87 -24.29 12.71
CA THR A 665 -24.61 -25.48 12.29
C THR A 665 -26.06 -25.14 11.97
N VAL A 666 -26.47 -25.36 10.72
CA VAL A 666 -27.82 -25.08 10.20
C VAL A 666 -28.64 -26.35 9.98
N LEU A 667 -27.98 -27.51 9.87
CA LEU A 667 -28.62 -28.81 9.78
C LEU A 667 -27.74 -29.85 10.48
N THR A 668 -28.34 -30.72 11.25
CA THR A 668 -27.64 -31.86 11.88
C THR A 668 -28.44 -33.13 11.56
N ARG A 669 -27.73 -34.17 11.18
CA ARG A 669 -28.30 -35.51 11.08
C ARG A 669 -27.95 -36.31 12.35
N PRO A 670 -28.89 -37.04 12.98
CA PRO A 670 -28.58 -37.91 14.10
C PRO A 670 -27.48 -38.90 13.78
N ALA A 671 -26.66 -39.24 14.80
CA ALA A 671 -25.57 -40.19 14.65
C ALA A 671 -26.06 -41.51 14.04
N ASN A 672 -25.40 -41.98 12.97
CA ASN A 672 -25.67 -43.25 12.33
C ASN A 672 -24.44 -44.18 12.45
N THR A 673 -24.68 -45.44 12.63
CA THR A 673 -23.61 -46.43 12.53
C THR A 673 -23.35 -46.70 11.06
N VAL A 674 -22.10 -46.59 10.62
CA VAL A 674 -21.64 -46.97 9.28
C VAL A 674 -20.96 -48.32 9.33
N HIS A 675 -20.99 -49.05 8.21
CA HIS A 675 -20.27 -50.30 8.01
C HIS A 675 -19.00 -50.06 7.19
N ALA A 676 -18.05 -50.96 7.30
CA ALA A 676 -16.87 -50.92 6.42
C ALA A 676 -17.30 -50.94 4.95
N GLY A 677 -16.71 -50.09 4.12
CA GLY A 677 -17.09 -49.87 2.72
C GLY A 677 -17.95 -48.65 2.51
N SER A 678 -18.62 -48.56 1.36
CA SER A 678 -19.43 -47.41 0.96
C SER A 678 -20.78 -47.37 1.67
N ASN A 679 -21.10 -46.23 2.26
CA ASN A 679 -22.38 -45.96 2.93
C ASN A 679 -23.04 -44.77 2.25
N HIS A 680 -24.32 -44.88 1.90
CA HIS A 680 -25.08 -43.86 1.20
C HIS A 680 -26.04 -43.14 2.14
N PHE A 681 -26.10 -41.80 2.04
CA PHE A 681 -26.94 -40.95 2.87
C PHE A 681 -27.66 -39.88 2.07
N GLN A 682 -28.81 -39.44 2.56
CA GLN A 682 -29.58 -38.35 1.99
C GLN A 682 -29.87 -37.33 3.09
N LEU A 683 -29.83 -36.03 2.72
CA LEU A 683 -30.19 -34.88 3.57
C LEU A 683 -31.24 -34.06 2.82
N ASN A 684 -32.33 -33.73 3.51
CA ASN A 684 -33.27 -32.74 3.03
C ASN A 684 -32.73 -31.34 3.37
N VAL A 685 -32.51 -30.55 2.33
CA VAL A 685 -31.94 -29.19 2.43
C VAL A 685 -32.94 -28.11 1.95
N ALA A 686 -34.18 -28.47 1.69
CA ALA A 686 -35.24 -27.59 1.18
C ALA A 686 -35.55 -26.38 2.09
N LEU A 687 -35.22 -26.45 3.37
CA LEU A 687 -35.41 -25.36 4.33
C LEU A 687 -34.18 -24.43 4.48
N LEU A 688 -33.08 -24.74 3.82
CA LEU A 688 -31.90 -23.88 3.81
C LEU A 688 -32.08 -22.83 2.70
N SER A 689 -31.74 -21.58 2.98
CA SER A 689 -31.77 -20.53 1.96
C SER A 689 -30.76 -20.81 0.84
N ALA A 690 -30.98 -20.28 -0.36
CA ALA A 690 -29.99 -20.35 -1.43
C ALA A 690 -28.67 -19.76 -0.94
N GLY A 691 -27.56 -20.46 -1.16
CA GLY A 691 -26.26 -20.06 -0.62
C GLY A 691 -25.23 -21.18 -0.63
N VAL A 692 -24.05 -20.85 -0.11
CA VAL A 692 -22.92 -21.78 0.03
C VAL A 692 -22.84 -22.27 1.48
N TYR A 693 -22.74 -23.57 1.63
CA TYR A 693 -22.63 -24.26 2.91
C TYR A 693 -21.47 -25.24 2.89
N THR A 694 -21.12 -25.80 4.04
CA THR A 694 -20.16 -26.90 4.15
C THR A 694 -20.83 -28.11 4.77
N LEU A 695 -20.86 -29.23 4.05
CA LEU A 695 -21.15 -30.53 4.62
C LEU A 695 -19.92 -31.02 5.38
N ARG A 696 -20.07 -31.26 6.67
CA ARG A 696 -19.00 -31.71 7.58
C ARG A 696 -19.38 -33.06 8.16
N ILE A 697 -18.42 -33.96 8.13
CA ILE A 697 -18.52 -35.30 8.69
C ILE A 697 -17.41 -35.46 9.72
N ASP A 698 -17.79 -35.76 10.96
CA ASP A 698 -16.90 -36.07 12.06
C ASP A 698 -16.99 -37.57 12.37
N SER A 699 -15.87 -38.27 12.34
CA SER A 699 -15.77 -39.71 12.61
C SER A 699 -14.47 -40.06 13.33
N PRO A 700 -14.35 -41.25 13.95
CA PRO A 700 -13.09 -41.75 14.49
C PRO A 700 -11.96 -41.85 13.45
N GLU A 701 -12.29 -41.94 12.16
CA GLU A 701 -11.33 -41.98 11.04
C GLU A 701 -10.88 -40.59 10.60
N GLY A 702 -11.34 -39.52 11.26
CA GLY A 702 -11.01 -38.13 10.98
C GLY A 702 -12.21 -37.33 10.52
N GLN A 703 -11.95 -36.06 10.20
CA GLN A 703 -12.93 -35.09 9.74
C GLN A 703 -12.85 -34.93 8.22
N LEU A 704 -14.00 -35.00 7.54
CA LEU A 704 -14.13 -34.72 6.12
C LEU A 704 -15.08 -33.55 5.89
N GLN A 705 -14.81 -32.75 4.86
CA GLN A 705 -15.64 -31.60 4.50
C GLN A 705 -15.79 -31.51 2.99
N ARG A 706 -16.99 -31.09 2.54
CA ARG A 706 -17.28 -30.75 1.14
C ARG A 706 -18.15 -29.52 1.08
N GLN A 707 -17.84 -28.66 0.12
CA GLN A 707 -18.71 -27.53 -0.19
C GLN A 707 -20.04 -28.03 -0.72
N LEU A 708 -21.12 -27.42 -0.25
CA LEU A 708 -22.49 -27.69 -0.66
C LEU A 708 -23.13 -26.37 -1.11
N VAL A 709 -23.59 -26.32 -2.35
CA VAL A 709 -24.27 -25.15 -2.91
C VAL A 709 -25.76 -25.45 -2.98
N ILE A 710 -26.59 -24.59 -2.39
CA ILE A 710 -28.05 -24.69 -2.44
C ILE A 710 -28.56 -23.62 -3.41
N THR A 711 -29.40 -24.03 -4.34
CA THR A 711 -30.03 -23.15 -5.34
C THR A 711 -31.55 -23.43 -5.38
N HIS A 712 -32.35 -22.41 -5.19
CA HIS A 712 -33.81 -22.47 -5.30
C HIS A 712 -34.26 -21.63 -6.49
#